data_131b37a62c2e48dd482b5b4a03daefaa
#
_entry.id   131b37a62c2e48dd482b5b4a03daefaa
#
_cell.length_a   1.000
_cell.length_b   1.000
_cell.length_c   1.000
_cell.angle_alpha   90.00
_cell.angle_beta   90.00
_cell.angle_gamma   90.00
#
_symmetry.space_group_name_H-M   'P 1'
#
loop_
_entity.id
_entity.type
_entity.pdbx_description
1 polymer ?
#
loop_
_entity_poly.entity_id
_entity_poly.type
_entity_poly.pdbx_seq_one_letter_code
_entity_poly.pdbx_strand_id
1 'polypeptide(L)'
;VLLRRKILALGLAAAALGQANEPAKPLVATTPRVPAVGIELPGDARAQLRERTDALGQAIDALARQHVDTPPLLHHLPDVQVYHKAVDWALKHRIFFKPSELKTAGELLVEGRERAAQLAKGKTPWTRATGLVVRGYVSRLDDSVQPYGLVIPPSVSTDPWRKRRLDIWLHGRDDKLSELKFIQQRHTSAGQFTPPDTIVLHPYGRFCNAFKFAGEMDVLEALAHAKTQYPVDGNRVSIRGFSMGGAGCWHLGTHFAGDWVAVAPGAGFAESLEYLGLTRKNAMPPAYEQTLWGLYDATKYAGNLFNTATVAYSGEIDKQRQAANIMERHLTAEGLALHHVIGPDTGHKYHPAAKAEIDDRVNAVAAKGRNPVPAEVRLVTQTLRYNRQGWVQVDGLETHWKPARVKARLTSEKRVEVATDNVSRLVLSMPSGLCPLRPNGNPTVVIDGDELTGARIRTDRSWEALFVNALGRWRAVGRFKFAGLAKRPGLQGPIDDAFINRFLMVRPTGPALSPMADKWTAAQLGQALSDWELQFRAKPLVKDDNDITDADIADCNLILWGDPQSNSTIARVIDQLPLGWSETTVQLGQAVAESATHAPMLIYPNPLNPKRYIVLNSGFTFSRFGHMSNATQTPKLPDWALVDMRRPYNAGDPTCIAAAGFFNERWQLPMPE
;
A
#
# COMPACT_ATOMS: atom_id res chain seq x y z
N VAL A 1 5.85 -44.82 -64.70
CA VAL A 1 6.29 -46.23 -64.61
C VAL A 1 6.02 -46.69 -63.21
N LEU A 2 4.87 -47.26 -62.97
CA LEU A 2 4.55 -48.67 -62.58
C LEU A 2 5.07 -49.10 -61.19
N LEU A 3 4.12 -49.27 -60.30
CA LEU A 3 3.55 -50.49 -59.67
C LEU A 3 4.36 -51.10 -58.52
N ARG A 4 3.81 -51.21 -57.30
CA ARG A 4 2.99 -52.36 -56.87
C ARG A 4 2.47 -52.20 -55.45
N ARG A 5 1.19 -52.47 -55.28
CA ARG A 5 0.49 -52.79 -53.99
C ARG A 5 1.07 -54.05 -53.37
N LYS A 6 1.11 -54.14 -52.08
CA LYS A 6 0.78 -55.38 -51.34
C LYS A 6 0.10 -55.02 -50.00
N ILE A 7 -1.10 -55.50 -49.83
CA ILE A 7 -1.92 -55.64 -48.66
C ILE A 7 -1.37 -56.80 -47.82
N LEU A 8 -1.22 -56.66 -46.53
CA LEU A 8 -1.37 -57.77 -45.58
C LEU A 8 -2.01 -57.24 -44.28
N ALA A 9 -3.17 -57.79 -43.98
CA ALA A 9 -3.85 -57.67 -42.69
C ALA A 9 -3.26 -58.69 -41.71
N LEU A 10 -3.33 -58.41 -40.45
CA LEU A 10 -3.65 -59.21 -39.27
C LEU A 10 -2.84 -58.76 -38.04
N GLY A 11 -3.56 -58.60 -36.94
CA GLY A 11 -3.01 -58.71 -35.61
C GLY A 11 -3.54 -57.66 -34.64
N LEU A 12 -4.84 -57.72 -34.20
CA LEU A 12 -5.24 -57.10 -32.95
C LEU A 12 -4.47 -57.73 -31.80
N ALA A 13 -3.59 -56.96 -31.18
CA ALA A 13 -3.12 -57.22 -29.82
C ALA A 13 -3.42 -55.97 -29.01
N ALA A 14 -4.43 -56.04 -28.16
CA ALA A 14 -4.74 -55.04 -27.16
C ALA A 14 -3.58 -54.98 -26.13
N ALA A 15 -2.70 -54.03 -26.28
CA ALA A 15 -1.77 -53.61 -25.20
C ALA A 15 -2.47 -52.50 -24.40
N ALA A 16 -3.00 -52.86 -23.23
CA ALA A 16 -3.33 -51.90 -22.19
C ALA A 16 -2.03 -51.24 -21.72
N LEU A 17 -1.67 -50.15 -22.39
CA LEU A 17 -0.65 -49.21 -21.85
C LEU A 17 -1.28 -48.49 -20.67
N GLY A 18 -0.77 -48.82 -19.47
CA GLY A 18 -1.06 -48.06 -18.26
C GLY A 18 -0.84 -46.60 -18.53
N GLN A 19 -1.89 -45.79 -18.36
CA GLN A 19 -1.74 -44.34 -18.21
C GLN A 19 -0.82 -44.13 -17.03
N ALA A 20 0.43 -43.76 -17.28
CA ALA A 20 1.26 -43.16 -16.28
C ALA A 20 0.50 -41.94 -15.77
N ASN A 21 0.09 -41.97 -14.49
CA ASN A 21 -0.48 -40.81 -13.80
C ASN A 21 0.49 -39.64 -14.01
N GLU A 22 0.14 -38.68 -14.86
CA GLU A 22 0.82 -37.39 -14.85
C GLU A 22 0.77 -36.88 -13.42
N PRO A 23 1.92 -36.42 -12.84
CA PRO A 23 1.91 -35.85 -11.51
C PRO A 23 0.89 -34.72 -11.48
N ALA A 24 -0.02 -34.76 -10.48
CA ALA A 24 -1.06 -33.78 -10.32
C ALA A 24 -0.43 -32.36 -10.36
N LYS A 25 -0.91 -31.52 -11.28
CA LYS A 25 -0.43 -30.14 -11.41
C LYS A 25 -0.61 -29.42 -10.08
N PRO A 26 0.38 -28.65 -9.59
CA PRO A 26 0.25 -27.94 -8.33
C PRO A 26 -0.91 -26.96 -8.39
N LEU A 27 -1.74 -26.90 -7.32
CA LEU A 27 -2.89 -26.01 -7.22
C LEU A 27 -2.50 -24.51 -7.11
N VAL A 28 -1.24 -24.26 -6.81
CA VAL A 28 -0.65 -22.91 -6.71
C VAL A 28 0.50 -22.82 -7.69
N ALA A 29 0.55 -21.72 -8.45
CA ALA A 29 1.65 -21.47 -9.36
C ALA A 29 2.96 -21.30 -8.57
N THR A 30 4.00 -22.03 -8.96
CA THR A 30 5.32 -21.90 -8.35
C THR A 30 5.97 -20.60 -8.79
N THR A 31 6.29 -19.74 -7.85
CA THR A 31 7.06 -18.51 -8.08
C THR A 31 8.36 -18.57 -7.27
N PRO A 32 9.44 -17.95 -7.73
CA PRO A 32 10.65 -17.85 -6.93
C PRO A 32 10.34 -17.22 -5.57
N ARG A 33 10.90 -17.80 -4.52
CA ARG A 33 10.76 -17.25 -3.16
C ARG A 33 11.50 -15.91 -3.05
N VAL A 34 10.83 -14.90 -2.50
CA VAL A 34 11.42 -13.58 -2.22
C VAL A 34 11.11 -13.17 -0.78
N PRO A 35 12.12 -12.83 0.03
CA PRO A 35 13.57 -12.94 -0.26
C PRO A 35 14.00 -14.39 -0.49
N ALA A 36 15.04 -14.57 -1.30
CA ALA A 36 15.63 -15.89 -1.54
C ALA A 36 16.16 -16.50 -0.24
N VAL A 37 16.34 -17.82 -0.22
CA VAL A 37 17.02 -18.49 0.91
C VAL A 37 18.47 -18.02 0.94
N GLY A 38 18.94 -17.64 2.11
CA GLY A 38 20.32 -17.20 2.34
C GLY A 38 21.31 -18.37 2.51
N ILE A 39 22.44 -18.05 3.10
CA ILE A 39 23.47 -19.05 3.42
C ILE A 39 23.01 -19.97 4.57
N GLU A 40 23.53 -21.17 4.59
CA GLU A 40 23.40 -22.06 5.74
C GLU A 40 24.34 -21.62 6.86
N LEU A 41 23.79 -21.54 8.07
CA LEU A 41 24.57 -21.15 9.25
C LEU A 41 25.18 -22.41 9.90
N PRO A 42 26.41 -22.32 10.48
CA PRO A 42 26.93 -23.38 11.36
C PRO A 42 25.91 -23.68 12.47
N GLY A 43 25.72 -24.97 12.77
CA GLY A 43 24.68 -25.43 13.69
C GLY A 43 24.81 -24.85 15.09
N ASP A 44 26.00 -24.76 15.63
CA ASP A 44 26.32 -24.16 16.92
C ASP A 44 26.02 -22.65 16.95
N ALA A 45 26.42 -21.91 15.91
CA ALA A 45 26.13 -20.47 15.78
C ALA A 45 24.62 -20.20 15.69
N ARG A 46 23.90 -21.06 14.94
CA ARG A 46 22.44 -20.97 14.84
C ARG A 46 21.77 -21.24 16.19
N ALA A 47 22.21 -22.25 16.92
CA ALA A 47 21.68 -22.59 18.25
C ALA A 47 21.91 -21.44 19.25
N GLN A 48 23.12 -20.89 19.30
CA GLN A 48 23.45 -19.75 20.16
C GLN A 48 22.63 -18.50 19.84
N LEU A 49 22.42 -18.19 18.56
CA LEU A 49 21.55 -17.06 18.16
C LEU A 49 20.11 -17.33 18.56
N ARG A 50 19.60 -18.56 18.39
CA ARG A 50 18.24 -18.92 18.81
C ARG A 50 18.06 -18.72 20.30
N GLU A 51 18.94 -19.30 21.14
CA GLU A 51 18.89 -19.12 22.58
C GLU A 51 18.86 -17.65 23.02
N ARG A 52 19.73 -16.83 22.44
CA ARG A 52 19.80 -15.39 22.76
C ARG A 52 18.56 -14.64 22.27
N THR A 53 17.97 -15.04 21.13
CA THR A 53 16.73 -14.46 20.60
C THR A 53 15.56 -14.82 21.50
N ASP A 54 15.44 -16.08 21.92
CA ASP A 54 14.38 -16.55 22.81
C ASP A 54 14.47 -15.85 24.19
N ALA A 55 15.68 -15.66 24.71
CA ALA A 55 15.91 -14.91 25.96
C ALA A 55 15.43 -13.43 25.85
N LEU A 56 15.67 -12.78 24.69
CA LEU A 56 15.14 -11.43 24.47
C LEU A 56 13.62 -11.45 24.34
N GLY A 57 13.04 -12.46 23.67
CA GLY A 57 11.58 -12.65 23.60
C GLY A 57 10.94 -12.76 24.97
N GLN A 58 11.51 -13.59 25.86
CA GLN A 58 11.04 -13.72 27.25
C GLN A 58 11.11 -12.39 28.03
N ALA A 59 12.18 -11.61 27.82
CA ALA A 59 12.32 -10.29 28.44
C ALA A 59 11.23 -9.31 27.93
N ILE A 60 10.91 -9.35 26.63
CA ILE A 60 9.83 -8.54 26.03
C ILE A 60 8.47 -8.92 26.64
N ASP A 61 8.18 -10.21 26.78
CA ASP A 61 6.92 -10.67 27.39
C ASP A 61 6.83 -10.28 28.87
N ALA A 62 7.95 -10.32 29.60
CA ALA A 62 8.01 -9.85 30.98
C ALA A 62 7.73 -8.34 31.08
N LEU A 63 8.31 -7.53 30.18
CA LEU A 63 8.06 -6.10 30.10
C LEU A 63 6.60 -5.78 29.80
N ALA A 64 5.97 -6.50 28.87
CA ALA A 64 4.56 -6.32 28.54
C ALA A 64 3.67 -6.57 29.75
N ARG A 65 3.95 -7.59 30.55
CA ARG A 65 3.24 -7.88 31.81
C ARG A 65 3.54 -6.85 32.90
N GLN A 66 4.81 -6.46 33.07
CA GLN A 66 5.25 -5.51 34.08
C GLN A 66 4.60 -4.12 33.91
N HIS A 67 4.42 -3.68 32.68
CA HIS A 67 3.96 -2.34 32.38
C HIS A 67 2.52 -2.28 31.87
N VAL A 68 1.71 -3.33 32.08
CA VAL A 68 0.29 -3.37 31.66
C VAL A 68 -0.51 -2.17 32.20
N ASP A 69 -0.22 -1.74 33.44
CA ASP A 69 -0.84 -0.59 34.09
C ASP A 69 -0.08 0.73 33.84
N THR A 70 0.94 0.71 32.99
CA THR A 70 1.76 1.89 32.66
C THR A 70 1.80 2.08 31.13
N PRO A 71 0.67 2.38 30.47
CA PRO A 71 0.57 2.48 29.01
C PRO A 71 1.64 3.37 28.34
N PRO A 72 2.08 4.52 28.93
CA PRO A 72 3.12 5.34 28.33
C PRO A 72 4.46 4.61 28.12
N LEU A 73 4.82 3.66 28.98
CA LEU A 73 6.03 2.85 28.82
C LEU A 73 5.86 1.78 27.75
N LEU A 74 4.67 1.19 27.64
CA LEU A 74 4.36 0.21 26.59
C LEU A 74 4.46 0.78 25.18
N HIS A 75 4.26 2.08 25.00
CA HIS A 75 4.46 2.73 23.69
C HIS A 75 5.91 2.65 23.18
N HIS A 76 6.87 2.35 24.07
CA HIS A 76 8.28 2.18 23.72
C HIS A 76 8.69 0.71 23.59
N LEU A 77 7.81 -0.23 23.88
CA LEU A 77 8.09 -1.66 23.72
C LEU A 77 8.47 -2.03 22.25
N PRO A 78 7.85 -1.45 21.21
CA PRO A 78 8.25 -1.70 19.82
C PRO A 78 9.72 -1.35 19.53
N ASP A 79 10.30 -0.40 20.25
CA ASP A 79 11.72 -0.03 20.11
C ASP A 79 12.68 -1.12 20.60
N VAL A 80 12.18 -2.06 21.38
CA VAL A 80 12.89 -3.30 21.79
C VAL A 80 12.56 -4.45 20.85
N GLN A 81 11.28 -4.60 20.51
CA GLN A 81 10.76 -5.71 19.71
C GLN A 81 11.35 -5.75 18.30
N VAL A 82 11.73 -4.61 17.69
CA VAL A 82 12.35 -4.58 16.34
C VAL A 82 13.66 -5.35 16.30
N TYR A 83 14.44 -5.37 17.37
CA TYR A 83 15.71 -6.12 17.46
C TYR A 83 15.47 -7.61 17.56
N HIS A 84 14.51 -8.02 18.39
CA HIS A 84 14.07 -9.41 18.48
C HIS A 84 13.57 -9.91 17.13
N LYS A 85 12.61 -9.20 16.53
CA LYS A 85 12.02 -9.54 15.22
C LYS A 85 13.09 -9.68 14.14
N ALA A 86 14.04 -8.75 14.08
CA ALA A 86 15.08 -8.75 13.04
C ALA A 86 15.87 -10.05 13.03
N VAL A 87 16.23 -10.58 14.19
CA VAL A 87 17.01 -11.80 14.31
C VAL A 87 16.13 -13.05 14.23
N ASP A 88 14.99 -13.06 14.91
CA ASP A 88 14.02 -14.16 14.86
C ASP A 88 13.56 -14.45 13.42
N TRP A 89 13.21 -13.41 12.67
CA TRP A 89 12.77 -13.55 11.27
C TRP A 89 13.90 -13.96 10.34
N ALA A 90 15.13 -13.49 10.57
CA ALA A 90 16.30 -13.95 9.82
C ALA A 90 16.58 -15.44 10.03
N LEU A 91 16.43 -15.93 11.26
CA LEU A 91 16.56 -17.37 11.61
C LEU A 91 15.40 -18.19 11.04
N LYS A 92 14.15 -17.74 11.24
CA LYS A 92 12.94 -18.43 10.79
C LYS A 92 12.92 -18.61 9.28
N HIS A 93 13.20 -17.54 8.55
CA HIS A 93 13.12 -17.51 7.09
C HIS A 93 14.43 -17.86 6.40
N ARG A 94 15.50 -18.16 7.14
CA ARG A 94 16.84 -18.47 6.60
C ARG A 94 17.35 -17.38 5.65
N ILE A 95 17.32 -16.10 6.08
CA ILE A 95 17.69 -14.94 5.27
C ILE A 95 18.93 -14.21 5.81
N PHE A 96 19.94 -14.99 6.16
CA PHE A 96 21.31 -14.52 6.30
C PHE A 96 22.00 -14.66 4.96
N PHE A 97 22.54 -13.59 4.42
CA PHE A 97 23.12 -13.58 3.07
C PHE A 97 24.65 -13.50 3.07
N LYS A 98 25.24 -13.21 4.24
CA LYS A 98 26.70 -13.10 4.41
C LYS A 98 27.09 -13.63 5.80
N PRO A 99 28.30 -14.24 5.93
CA PRO A 99 28.79 -14.68 7.25
C PRO A 99 28.88 -13.55 8.27
N SER A 100 29.21 -12.32 7.85
CA SER A 100 29.29 -11.15 8.72
C SER A 100 27.96 -10.77 9.39
N GLU A 101 26.81 -11.19 8.84
CA GLU A 101 25.49 -10.94 9.42
C GLU A 101 25.25 -11.71 10.72
N LEU A 102 26.03 -12.77 11.01
CA LEU A 102 26.03 -13.43 12.32
C LEU A 102 26.49 -12.48 13.43
N LYS A 103 27.59 -11.75 13.17
CA LYS A 103 28.08 -10.73 14.11
C LYS A 103 27.04 -9.63 14.29
N THR A 104 26.49 -9.12 13.19
CA THR A 104 25.43 -8.12 13.24
C THR A 104 24.22 -8.59 14.07
N ALA A 105 23.75 -9.82 13.86
CA ALA A 105 22.64 -10.38 14.65
C ALA A 105 22.96 -10.40 16.15
N GLY A 106 24.20 -10.80 16.49
CA GLY A 106 24.69 -10.75 17.86
C GLY A 106 24.69 -9.35 18.48
N GLU A 107 25.12 -8.34 17.73
CA GLU A 107 25.13 -6.93 18.15
C GLU A 107 23.72 -6.39 18.34
N LEU A 108 22.79 -6.68 17.43
CA LEU A 108 21.38 -6.27 17.55
C LEU A 108 20.70 -6.91 18.78
N LEU A 109 21.00 -8.17 19.11
CA LEU A 109 20.48 -8.80 20.33
C LEU A 109 21.05 -8.16 21.61
N VAL A 110 22.28 -7.67 21.59
CA VAL A 110 22.85 -6.89 22.70
C VAL A 110 22.09 -5.59 22.89
N GLU A 111 21.94 -4.80 21.82
CA GLU A 111 21.18 -3.54 21.87
C GLU A 111 19.73 -3.76 22.35
N GLY A 112 19.04 -4.78 21.82
CA GLY A 112 17.69 -5.13 22.26
C GLY A 112 17.60 -5.43 23.74
N ARG A 113 18.57 -6.18 24.30
CA ARG A 113 18.62 -6.48 25.74
C ARG A 113 18.93 -5.26 26.59
N GLU A 114 19.81 -4.38 26.14
CA GLU A 114 20.13 -3.14 26.82
C GLU A 114 18.88 -2.25 26.91
N ARG A 115 18.16 -2.08 25.80
CA ARG A 115 16.88 -1.33 25.78
C ARG A 115 15.82 -1.98 26.67
N ALA A 116 15.72 -3.32 26.65
CA ALA A 116 14.81 -4.04 27.55
C ALA A 116 15.14 -3.78 29.03
N ALA A 117 16.41 -3.84 29.41
CA ALA A 117 16.87 -3.57 30.78
C ALA A 117 16.65 -2.10 31.20
N GLN A 118 16.77 -1.16 30.27
CA GLN A 118 16.47 0.25 30.51
C GLN A 118 14.97 0.46 30.68
N LEU A 119 14.14 -0.11 29.79
CA LEU A 119 12.69 0.01 29.84
C LEU A 119 12.11 -0.60 31.13
N ALA A 120 12.67 -1.73 31.60
CA ALA A 120 12.31 -2.35 32.88
C ALA A 120 12.48 -1.38 34.09
N LYS A 121 13.41 -0.42 33.96
CA LYS A 121 13.66 0.64 34.94
C LYS A 121 12.90 1.93 34.63
N GLY A 122 11.95 1.90 33.71
CA GLY A 122 11.19 3.09 33.25
C GLY A 122 12.03 4.10 32.48
N LYS A 123 13.17 3.70 31.92
CA LYS A 123 14.09 4.59 31.18
C LYS A 123 14.05 4.31 29.68
N THR A 124 14.01 5.39 28.89
CA THR A 124 13.94 5.33 27.41
C THR A 124 14.93 6.32 26.77
N PRO A 125 16.25 6.22 27.04
CA PRO A 125 17.24 7.22 26.61
C PRO A 125 17.28 7.40 25.09
N TRP A 126 17.02 6.35 24.29
CA TRP A 126 17.00 6.43 22.84
C TRP A 126 15.94 7.40 22.28
N THR A 127 14.88 7.72 23.04
CA THR A 127 13.84 8.67 22.61
C THR A 127 14.33 10.12 22.56
N ARG A 128 15.43 10.41 23.26
CA ARG A 128 16.09 11.72 23.31
C ARG A 128 17.46 11.74 22.66
N ALA A 129 17.88 10.60 22.11
CA ALA A 129 19.17 10.49 21.43
C ALA A 129 19.18 11.34 20.15
N THR A 130 20.36 11.85 19.80
CA THR A 130 20.65 12.54 18.54
C THR A 130 21.56 11.70 17.65
N GLY A 131 21.72 12.07 16.39
CA GLY A 131 22.45 11.26 15.41
C GLY A 131 21.60 10.13 14.87
N LEU A 132 22.17 8.93 14.73
CA LEU A 132 21.51 7.76 14.16
C LEU A 132 20.69 7.05 15.23
N VAL A 133 19.39 6.96 15.03
CA VAL A 133 18.45 6.35 15.97
C VAL A 133 17.54 5.36 15.24
N VAL A 134 17.45 4.14 15.75
CA VAL A 134 16.47 3.14 15.28
C VAL A 134 15.28 3.12 16.23
N ARG A 135 14.08 3.16 15.67
CA ARG A 135 12.82 3.09 16.40
C ARG A 135 11.92 1.99 15.84
N GLY A 136 10.92 1.60 16.60
CA GLY A 136 9.87 0.69 16.20
C GLY A 136 8.47 1.28 16.41
N TYR A 137 7.50 0.78 15.64
CA TYR A 137 6.08 1.08 15.86
C TYR A 137 5.25 -0.17 15.57
N VAL A 138 4.01 -0.20 16.06
CA VAL A 138 3.04 -1.26 15.76
C VAL A 138 2.17 -0.80 14.59
N SER A 139 2.14 -1.58 13.52
CA SER A 139 1.29 -1.30 12.38
C SER A 139 -0.17 -1.63 12.65
N ARG A 140 -1.06 -0.76 12.17
CA ARG A 140 -2.51 -0.97 12.28
C ARG A 140 -3.06 -2.02 11.31
N LEU A 141 -2.27 -2.45 10.32
CA LEU A 141 -2.71 -3.43 9.34
C LEU A 141 -2.86 -4.83 9.95
N ASP A 142 -1.89 -5.22 10.78
CA ASP A 142 -1.65 -6.61 11.16
C ASP A 142 -0.97 -6.79 12.53
N ASP A 143 -0.94 -5.73 13.33
CA ASP A 143 -0.29 -5.66 14.65
C ASP A 143 1.22 -5.97 14.64
N SER A 144 1.83 -5.99 13.47
CA SER A 144 3.27 -6.26 13.36
C SER A 144 4.11 -5.08 13.81
N VAL A 145 5.21 -5.39 14.46
CA VAL A 145 6.23 -4.38 14.78
C VAL A 145 7.09 -4.12 13.54
N GLN A 146 7.22 -2.84 13.15
CA GLN A 146 8.00 -2.43 11.99
C GLN A 146 9.10 -1.42 12.39
N PRO A 147 10.34 -1.58 11.87
CA PRO A 147 11.44 -0.67 12.16
C PRO A 147 11.45 0.55 11.25
N TYR A 148 11.95 1.66 11.75
CA TYR A 148 12.38 2.80 10.95
C TYR A 148 13.64 3.42 11.53
N GLY A 149 14.42 4.11 10.68
CA GLY A 149 15.61 4.83 11.10
C GLY A 149 15.39 6.34 11.10
N LEU A 150 16.14 7.02 11.95
CA LEU A 150 16.15 8.47 12.03
C LEU A 150 17.58 9.01 12.01
N VAL A 151 17.74 10.19 11.43
CA VAL A 151 18.89 11.07 11.71
C VAL A 151 18.34 12.27 12.46
N ILE A 152 18.67 12.39 13.75
CA ILE A 152 18.17 13.45 14.63
C ILE A 152 19.25 14.52 14.79
N PRO A 153 19.00 15.78 14.41
CA PRO A 153 19.99 16.85 14.56
C PRO A 153 20.25 17.18 16.04
N PRO A 154 21.48 17.56 16.43
CA PRO A 154 21.83 17.89 17.82
C PRO A 154 20.94 18.97 18.44
N SER A 155 20.41 19.87 17.63
CA SER A 155 19.50 20.94 18.06
C SER A 155 18.21 20.45 18.72
N VAL A 156 17.80 19.19 18.48
CA VAL A 156 16.61 18.60 19.16
C VAL A 156 16.85 18.45 20.65
N SER A 157 18.07 18.15 21.10
CA SER A 157 18.37 18.04 22.54
C SER A 157 18.49 19.40 23.24
N THR A 158 18.90 20.44 22.51
CA THR A 158 19.08 21.80 23.08
C THR A 158 17.79 22.63 23.06
N ASP A 159 16.89 22.35 22.10
CA ASP A 159 15.58 23.01 22.00
C ASP A 159 14.51 21.99 21.57
N PRO A 160 14.01 21.17 22.52
CA PRO A 160 13.10 20.07 22.23
C PRO A 160 11.69 20.51 21.80
N TRP A 161 11.33 21.78 22.00
CA TRP A 161 9.99 22.29 21.69
C TRP A 161 9.90 22.94 20.32
N ARG A 162 11.02 23.35 19.74
CA ARG A 162 11.03 23.98 18.43
C ARG A 162 10.71 22.95 17.34
N LYS A 163 9.65 23.20 16.60
CA LYS A 163 9.27 22.36 15.47
C LYS A 163 10.30 22.45 14.35
N ARG A 164 10.63 21.30 13.77
CA ARG A 164 11.66 21.15 12.74
C ARG A 164 11.12 20.54 11.47
N ARG A 165 11.80 20.80 10.38
CA ARG A 165 11.63 20.11 9.12
C ARG A 165 11.87 18.61 9.30
N LEU A 166 11.12 17.79 8.54
CA LEU A 166 11.36 16.36 8.38
C LEU A 166 11.49 16.03 6.90
N ASP A 167 12.56 15.32 6.53
CA ASP A 167 12.71 14.74 5.19
C ASP A 167 12.55 13.22 5.28
N ILE A 168 11.65 12.65 4.44
CA ILE A 168 11.56 11.21 4.25
C ILE A 168 12.56 10.81 3.18
N TRP A 169 13.37 9.79 3.44
CA TRP A 169 14.24 9.18 2.46
C TRP A 169 13.81 7.75 2.15
N LEU A 170 13.41 7.51 0.90
CA LEU A 170 13.03 6.21 0.37
C LEU A 170 14.23 5.52 -0.27
N HIS A 171 14.58 4.34 0.23
CA HIS A 171 15.75 3.58 -0.22
C HIS A 171 15.57 2.93 -1.59
N GLY A 172 16.69 2.58 -2.25
CA GLY A 172 16.69 1.84 -3.50
C GLY A 172 16.35 0.36 -3.32
N ARG A 173 16.22 -0.36 -4.45
CA ARG A 173 15.94 -1.79 -4.47
C ARG A 173 17.10 -2.59 -3.87
N ASP A 174 16.78 -3.47 -2.94
CA ASP A 174 17.71 -4.44 -2.40
C ASP A 174 16.94 -5.73 -2.00
N ASP A 175 17.05 -6.77 -2.82
CA ASP A 175 16.37 -8.05 -2.65
C ASP A 175 16.82 -8.83 -1.41
N LYS A 176 17.86 -8.34 -0.73
CA LYS A 176 18.45 -8.90 0.49
C LYS A 176 18.33 -7.96 1.69
N LEU A 177 17.46 -6.94 1.60
CA LEU A 177 17.25 -5.99 2.69
C LEU A 177 16.32 -6.58 3.76
N SER A 178 16.84 -7.51 4.55
CA SER A 178 16.15 -7.99 5.76
C SER A 178 16.08 -6.88 6.82
N GLU A 179 15.20 -7.05 7.84
CA GLU A 179 15.16 -6.14 8.99
C GLU A 179 16.53 -6.03 9.68
N LEU A 180 17.25 -7.16 9.77
CA LEU A 180 18.61 -7.21 10.33
C LEU A 180 19.55 -6.26 9.57
N LYS A 181 19.61 -6.38 8.24
CA LYS A 181 20.45 -5.53 7.40
C LYS A 181 19.98 -4.08 7.42
N PHE A 182 18.66 -3.84 7.39
CA PHE A 182 18.10 -2.48 7.45
C PHE A 182 18.47 -1.78 8.76
N ILE A 183 18.25 -2.41 9.91
CA ILE A 183 18.57 -1.83 11.22
C ILE A 183 20.08 -1.54 11.32
N GLN A 184 20.92 -2.47 10.90
CA GLN A 184 22.37 -2.25 10.87
C GLN A 184 22.77 -1.05 10.01
N GLN A 185 22.17 -0.90 8.82
CA GLN A 185 22.41 0.28 7.99
C GLN A 185 21.98 1.58 8.68
N ARG A 186 20.88 1.55 9.44
CA ARG A 186 20.42 2.75 10.16
C ARG A 186 21.28 3.08 11.37
N HIS A 187 21.99 2.13 11.95
CA HIS A 187 23.00 2.39 12.99
C HIS A 187 24.31 2.96 12.45
N THR A 188 24.61 2.75 11.17
CA THR A 188 25.94 3.05 10.60
C THR A 188 25.96 4.12 9.51
N SER A 189 24.80 4.51 8.97
CA SER A 189 24.74 5.44 7.83
C SER A 189 23.58 6.43 7.97
N ALA A 190 23.91 7.70 7.82
CA ALA A 190 22.94 8.79 7.78
C ALA A 190 22.15 8.87 6.45
N GLY A 191 22.61 8.17 5.40
CA GLY A 191 21.95 8.18 4.09
C GLY A 191 22.48 9.26 3.14
N GLN A 192 21.67 9.61 2.14
CA GLN A 192 22.09 10.48 1.03
C GLN A 192 22.01 11.98 1.33
N PHE A 193 21.01 12.40 2.09
CA PHE A 193 20.75 13.80 2.40
C PHE A 193 20.58 13.97 3.91
N THR A 194 21.29 14.91 4.48
CA THR A 194 21.23 15.29 5.91
C THR A 194 21.26 16.80 6.04
N PRO A 195 20.21 17.51 5.59
CA PRO A 195 20.18 18.96 5.67
C PRO A 195 20.32 19.45 7.13
N PRO A 196 20.96 20.61 7.35
CA PRO A 196 21.09 21.15 8.69
C PRO A 196 19.74 21.30 9.40
N ASP A 197 19.70 21.03 10.70
CA ASP A 197 18.54 21.17 11.57
C ASP A 197 17.27 20.44 11.05
N THR A 198 17.47 19.32 10.36
CA THR A 198 16.40 18.52 9.74
C THR A 198 16.40 17.12 10.31
N ILE A 199 15.23 16.62 10.69
CA ILE A 199 15.04 15.20 11.01
C ILE A 199 14.93 14.43 9.69
N VAL A 200 15.73 13.37 9.50
CA VAL A 200 15.60 12.51 8.32
C VAL A 200 14.99 11.18 8.75
N LEU A 201 13.86 10.84 8.17
CA LEU A 201 13.13 9.58 8.40
C LEU A 201 13.43 8.59 7.29
N HIS A 202 13.87 7.40 7.66
CA HIS A 202 14.11 6.26 6.78
C HIS A 202 13.07 5.16 7.10
N PRO A 203 11.93 5.08 6.41
CA PRO A 203 11.01 3.96 6.59
C PRO A 203 11.60 2.68 5.99
N TYR A 204 11.24 1.52 6.56
CA TYR A 204 11.64 0.23 6.02
C TYR A 204 10.87 -0.13 4.74
N GLY A 205 9.63 0.37 4.60
CA GLY A 205 8.77 0.10 3.46
C GLY A 205 8.30 -1.35 3.38
N ARG A 206 8.43 -2.12 4.44
CA ARG A 206 8.11 -3.56 4.48
C ARG A 206 8.80 -4.33 3.35
N PHE A 207 10.11 -4.17 3.22
CA PHE A 207 10.94 -4.84 2.23
C PHE A 207 10.86 -4.20 0.82
N CYS A 208 10.87 -5.00 -0.25
CA CYS A 208 11.15 -4.57 -1.61
C CYS A 208 9.87 -4.53 -2.46
N ASN A 209 9.05 -3.46 -2.32
CA ASN A 209 7.75 -3.31 -2.96
C ASN A 209 7.50 -1.93 -3.60
N ALA A 210 8.56 -1.16 -3.81
CA ALA A 210 8.50 0.21 -4.34
C ALA A 210 7.64 1.18 -3.50
N PHE A 211 7.51 0.93 -2.20
CA PHE A 211 6.69 1.73 -1.30
C PHE A 211 5.23 1.84 -1.76
N LYS A 212 4.72 0.75 -2.35
CA LYS A 212 3.34 0.57 -2.76
C LYS A 212 2.62 -0.34 -1.77
N PHE A 213 1.29 -0.33 -1.77
CA PHE A 213 0.43 -1.21 -1.00
C PHE A 213 0.75 -1.16 0.52
N ALA A 214 1.08 -2.28 1.17
CA ALA A 214 1.51 -2.26 2.57
C ALA A 214 2.80 -1.45 2.81
N GLY A 215 3.64 -1.29 1.79
CA GLY A 215 4.82 -0.41 1.85
C GLY A 215 4.48 1.08 1.87
N GLU A 216 3.42 1.49 1.18
CA GLU A 216 2.86 2.85 1.30
C GLU A 216 2.37 3.12 2.72
N MET A 217 1.62 2.16 3.28
CA MET A 217 1.12 2.26 4.65
C MET A 217 2.27 2.37 5.66
N ASP A 218 3.35 1.61 5.47
CA ASP A 218 4.54 1.68 6.33
C ASP A 218 5.18 3.08 6.33
N VAL A 219 5.29 3.72 5.18
CA VAL A 219 5.81 5.10 5.09
C VAL A 219 4.93 6.07 5.87
N LEU A 220 3.62 5.98 5.68
CA LEU A 220 2.65 6.89 6.32
C LEU A 220 2.56 6.63 7.83
N GLU A 221 2.59 5.38 8.28
CA GLU A 221 2.57 5.01 9.71
C GLU A 221 3.87 5.40 10.41
N ALA A 222 5.04 5.16 9.78
CA ALA A 222 6.32 5.61 10.32
C ALA A 222 6.39 7.14 10.45
N LEU A 223 5.89 7.88 9.45
CA LEU A 223 5.78 9.34 9.51
C LEU A 223 4.83 9.80 10.63
N ALA A 224 3.67 9.18 10.74
CA ALA A 224 2.71 9.49 11.81
C ALA A 224 3.33 9.24 13.19
N HIS A 225 3.98 8.08 13.38
CA HIS A 225 4.67 7.77 14.62
C HIS A 225 5.81 8.77 14.91
N ALA A 226 6.66 9.10 13.95
CA ALA A 226 7.72 10.09 14.13
C ALA A 226 7.18 11.47 14.53
N LYS A 227 6.04 11.91 13.95
CA LYS A 227 5.38 13.18 14.33
C LYS A 227 4.85 13.18 15.77
N THR A 228 4.52 12.03 16.35
CA THR A 228 4.12 11.95 17.77
C THR A 228 5.32 11.94 18.72
N GLN A 229 6.48 11.50 18.25
CA GLN A 229 7.68 11.34 19.08
C GLN A 229 8.64 12.52 19.03
N TYR A 230 8.60 13.32 17.98
CA TYR A 230 9.54 14.42 17.72
C TYR A 230 8.81 15.70 17.30
N PRO A 231 9.39 16.88 17.56
CA PRO A 231 8.79 18.17 17.26
C PRO A 231 8.88 18.47 15.75
N VAL A 232 8.03 17.83 14.96
CA VAL A 232 7.97 18.01 13.50
C VAL A 232 7.01 19.13 13.12
N ASP A 233 7.46 20.01 12.22
CA ASP A 233 6.59 20.97 11.53
C ASP A 233 5.89 20.27 10.35
N GLY A 234 4.59 20.04 10.48
CA GLY A 234 3.76 19.40 9.45
C GLY A 234 3.73 20.12 8.09
N ASN A 235 4.07 21.42 8.07
CA ASN A 235 4.17 22.19 6.84
C ASN A 235 5.58 22.16 6.20
N ARG A 236 6.50 21.45 6.80
CA ARG A 236 7.90 21.34 6.34
C ARG A 236 8.34 19.89 6.20
N VAL A 237 7.44 19.04 5.69
CA VAL A 237 7.74 17.63 5.40
C VAL A 237 8.03 17.48 3.92
N SER A 238 9.22 16.99 3.55
CA SER A 238 9.56 16.64 2.17
C SER A 238 9.69 15.12 1.99
N ILE A 239 9.53 14.66 0.75
CA ILE A 239 9.74 13.27 0.37
C ILE A 239 10.78 13.17 -0.74
N ARG A 240 11.78 12.31 -0.54
CA ARG A 240 12.91 12.08 -1.44
C ARG A 240 13.13 10.59 -1.62
N GLY A 241 13.68 10.18 -2.73
CA GLY A 241 14.06 8.79 -2.97
C GLY A 241 14.86 8.61 -4.25
N PHE A 242 15.55 7.47 -4.36
CA PHE A 242 16.35 7.16 -5.54
C PHE A 242 16.07 5.73 -6.01
N SER A 243 16.07 5.49 -7.33
CA SER A 243 15.83 4.18 -7.92
C SER A 243 14.44 3.66 -7.54
N MET A 244 14.30 2.49 -6.89
CA MET A 244 13.04 2.04 -6.32
C MET A 244 12.42 3.10 -5.40
N GLY A 245 13.23 3.79 -4.58
CA GLY A 245 12.78 4.92 -3.77
C GLY A 245 12.35 6.12 -4.60
N GLY A 246 12.93 6.33 -5.78
CA GLY A 246 12.49 7.33 -6.76
C GLY A 246 11.09 7.01 -7.30
N ALA A 247 10.80 5.73 -7.57
CA ALA A 247 9.46 5.29 -7.93
C ALA A 247 8.45 5.51 -6.79
N GLY A 248 8.82 5.14 -5.56
CA GLY A 248 8.01 5.43 -4.36
C GLY A 248 7.78 6.93 -4.16
N CYS A 249 8.79 7.76 -4.44
CA CYS A 249 8.69 9.22 -4.34
C CYS A 249 7.74 9.79 -5.41
N TRP A 250 7.76 9.32 -6.65
CA TRP A 250 6.78 9.68 -7.67
C TRP A 250 5.36 9.29 -7.24
N HIS A 251 5.18 8.03 -6.81
CA HIS A 251 3.89 7.53 -6.35
C HIS A 251 3.35 8.33 -5.16
N LEU A 252 4.04 8.34 -4.03
CA LEU A 252 3.59 9.05 -2.82
C LEU A 252 3.53 10.57 -3.04
N GLY A 253 4.43 11.11 -3.85
CA GLY A 253 4.50 12.52 -4.20
C GLY A 253 3.25 13.01 -4.92
N THR A 254 2.73 12.25 -5.88
CA THR A 254 1.53 12.64 -6.65
C THR A 254 0.22 12.31 -5.95
N HIS A 255 0.15 11.17 -5.24
CA HIS A 255 -1.08 10.72 -4.58
C HIS A 255 -1.39 11.51 -3.30
N PHE A 256 -0.36 11.96 -2.60
CA PHE A 256 -0.46 12.73 -1.36
C PHE A 256 0.18 14.12 -1.50
N ALA A 257 0.14 14.71 -2.69
CA ALA A 257 0.85 15.94 -3.01
C ALA A 257 0.56 17.08 -2.01
N GLY A 258 -0.66 17.17 -1.48
CA GLY A 258 -1.04 18.14 -0.45
C GLY A 258 -0.32 18.01 0.89
N ASP A 259 0.37 16.91 1.14
CA ASP A 259 1.05 16.65 2.43
C ASP A 259 2.54 17.03 2.41
N TRP A 260 3.11 17.25 1.21
CA TRP A 260 4.55 17.50 1.06
C TRP A 260 4.84 18.97 0.76
N VAL A 261 5.88 19.51 1.39
CA VAL A 261 6.44 20.81 1.01
C VAL A 261 7.26 20.70 -0.27
N ALA A 262 7.89 19.57 -0.48
CA ALA A 262 8.66 19.26 -1.69
C ALA A 262 8.68 17.75 -1.97
N VAL A 263 8.73 17.41 -3.27
CA VAL A 263 8.85 16.05 -3.81
C VAL A 263 10.12 15.98 -4.65
N ALA A 264 11.07 15.11 -4.29
CA ALA A 264 12.36 15.03 -4.97
C ALA A 264 12.70 13.59 -5.42
N PRO A 265 12.08 13.09 -6.50
CA PRO A 265 12.32 11.76 -7.04
C PRO A 265 13.61 11.72 -7.87
N GLY A 266 14.48 10.76 -7.57
CA GLY A 266 15.70 10.47 -8.33
C GLY A 266 15.57 9.15 -9.08
N ALA A 267 15.63 9.17 -10.42
CA ALA A 267 15.51 8.01 -11.28
C ALA A 267 14.23 7.19 -10.99
N GLY A 268 14.21 5.88 -11.16
CA GLY A 268 13.06 5.01 -10.84
C GLY A 268 12.14 4.75 -12.04
N PHE A 269 10.86 4.63 -11.76
CA PHE A 269 9.78 4.53 -12.75
C PHE A 269 8.54 5.29 -12.23
N ALA A 270 7.68 5.76 -13.14
CA ALA A 270 6.51 6.56 -12.78
C ALA A 270 5.20 5.93 -13.26
N GLU A 271 5.27 4.92 -14.13
CA GLU A 271 4.13 4.22 -14.71
C GLU A 271 4.54 2.83 -15.19
N SER A 272 3.53 2.02 -15.58
CA SER A 272 3.74 0.61 -15.89
C SER A 272 3.96 0.36 -17.39
N LEU A 273 3.19 1.01 -18.27
CA LEU A 273 3.07 0.68 -19.69
C LEU A 273 4.39 0.85 -20.48
N GLU A 274 4.91 2.08 -20.53
CA GLU A 274 6.12 2.42 -21.28
C GLU A 274 7.36 1.89 -20.59
N TYR A 275 7.43 2.00 -19.25
CA TYR A 275 8.58 1.51 -18.48
C TYR A 275 8.83 0.01 -18.70
N LEU A 276 7.78 -0.80 -18.73
CA LEU A 276 7.90 -2.25 -19.01
C LEU A 276 7.99 -2.57 -20.49
N GLY A 277 7.67 -1.62 -21.36
CA GLY A 277 7.66 -1.79 -22.81
C GLY A 277 6.62 -2.82 -23.28
N LEU A 278 5.45 -2.86 -22.62
CA LEU A 278 4.45 -3.91 -22.81
C LEU A 278 3.85 -3.92 -24.21
N THR A 279 3.56 -2.75 -24.79
CA THR A 279 3.07 -2.64 -26.16
C THR A 279 4.07 -3.21 -27.17
N ARG A 280 5.36 -2.82 -27.04
CA ARG A 280 6.43 -3.30 -27.94
C ARG A 280 6.67 -4.81 -27.82
N LYS A 281 6.45 -5.38 -26.63
CA LYS A 281 6.61 -6.80 -26.34
C LYS A 281 5.37 -7.63 -26.68
N ASN A 282 4.28 -7.00 -27.09
CA ASN A 282 2.96 -7.63 -27.26
C ASN A 282 2.51 -8.43 -26.02
N ALA A 283 2.72 -7.85 -24.82
CA ALA A 283 2.51 -8.50 -23.52
C ALA A 283 1.50 -7.71 -22.66
N MET A 284 0.45 -7.20 -23.30
CA MET A 284 -0.59 -6.46 -22.59
C MET A 284 -1.44 -7.39 -21.72
N PRO A 285 -1.62 -7.07 -20.43
CA PRO A 285 -2.52 -7.83 -19.58
C PRO A 285 -3.99 -7.50 -19.91
N PRO A 286 -4.97 -8.23 -19.34
CA PRO A 286 -6.39 -7.95 -19.52
C PRO A 286 -6.75 -6.49 -19.18
N ALA A 287 -7.82 -5.99 -19.79
CA ALA A 287 -8.25 -4.59 -19.65
C ALA A 287 -8.49 -4.18 -18.17
N TYR A 288 -9.05 -5.07 -17.37
CA TYR A 288 -9.26 -4.81 -15.94
C TYR A 288 -7.93 -4.59 -15.18
N GLU A 289 -6.86 -5.34 -15.52
CA GLU A 289 -5.54 -5.11 -14.91
C GLU A 289 -4.93 -3.79 -15.37
N GLN A 290 -5.07 -3.42 -16.65
CA GLN A 290 -4.63 -2.12 -17.15
C GLN A 290 -5.34 -0.96 -16.42
N THR A 291 -6.61 -1.12 -16.10
CA THR A 291 -7.39 -0.17 -15.29
C THR A 291 -6.77 -0.01 -13.89
N LEU A 292 -6.38 -1.11 -13.25
CA LEU A 292 -5.79 -1.13 -11.91
C LEU A 292 -4.41 -0.46 -11.82
N TRP A 293 -3.69 -0.26 -12.93
CA TRP A 293 -2.49 0.59 -12.93
C TRP A 293 -2.78 2.00 -12.44
N GLY A 294 -4.04 2.45 -12.59
CA GLY A 294 -4.54 3.71 -12.01
C GLY A 294 -4.36 3.85 -10.50
N LEU A 295 -4.06 2.79 -9.76
CA LEU A 295 -3.73 2.89 -8.34
C LEU A 295 -2.33 3.44 -8.09
N TYR A 296 -1.35 3.16 -8.98
CA TYR A 296 0.06 3.45 -8.68
C TYR A 296 0.81 4.21 -9.77
N ASP A 297 0.25 4.35 -10.97
CA ASP A 297 0.88 5.11 -12.04
C ASP A 297 0.79 6.62 -11.75
N ALA A 298 1.91 7.21 -11.34
CA ALA A 298 2.02 8.62 -10.96
C ALA A 298 1.61 9.59 -12.09
N THR A 299 1.78 9.17 -13.34
CA THR A 299 1.39 9.94 -14.53
C THR A 299 -0.10 10.30 -14.56
N LYS A 300 -0.96 9.43 -14.00
CA LYS A 300 -2.41 9.66 -13.94
C LYS A 300 -2.83 10.71 -12.89
N TYR A 301 -1.89 11.12 -12.03
CA TYR A 301 -2.09 12.09 -10.95
C TYR A 301 -1.17 13.31 -11.07
N ALA A 302 -0.53 13.50 -12.22
CA ALA A 302 0.46 14.55 -12.44
C ALA A 302 -0.08 15.96 -12.10
N GLY A 303 -1.36 16.25 -12.39
CA GLY A 303 -2.01 17.53 -12.06
C GLY A 303 -2.01 17.89 -10.57
N ASN A 304 -1.88 16.91 -9.66
CA ASN A 304 -1.80 17.15 -8.21
C ASN A 304 -0.53 17.91 -7.80
N LEU A 305 0.54 17.82 -8.61
CA LEU A 305 1.78 18.54 -8.35
C LEU A 305 1.69 20.04 -8.60
N PHE A 306 0.54 20.56 -9.03
CA PHE A 306 0.29 22.01 -9.14
C PHE A 306 0.60 22.77 -7.84
N ASN A 307 0.25 22.18 -6.69
CA ASN A 307 0.43 22.81 -5.39
C ASN A 307 1.74 22.40 -4.67
N THR A 308 2.59 21.58 -5.29
CA THR A 308 3.75 20.98 -4.61
C THR A 308 5.02 21.15 -5.43
N ALA A 309 6.05 21.73 -4.84
CA ALA A 309 7.34 21.88 -5.50
C ALA A 309 7.95 20.51 -5.81
N THR A 310 8.27 20.28 -7.08
CA THR A 310 8.84 19.00 -7.54
C THR A 310 10.18 19.24 -8.21
N VAL A 311 11.22 18.54 -7.73
CA VAL A 311 12.60 18.58 -8.25
C VAL A 311 13.03 17.17 -8.61
N ALA A 312 12.88 16.78 -9.87
CA ALA A 312 13.30 15.47 -10.35
C ALA A 312 14.80 15.42 -10.65
N TYR A 313 15.37 14.23 -10.52
CA TYR A 313 16.76 13.99 -10.89
C TYR A 313 16.91 12.75 -11.77
N SER A 314 17.83 12.81 -12.72
CA SER A 314 18.32 11.66 -13.48
C SER A 314 19.79 11.87 -13.86
N GLY A 315 20.56 10.78 -13.93
CA GLY A 315 21.81 10.79 -14.67
C GLY A 315 21.55 10.89 -16.17
N GLU A 316 22.43 11.57 -16.91
CA GLU A 316 22.25 11.79 -18.35
C GLU A 316 22.16 10.51 -19.15
N ILE A 317 22.99 9.51 -18.81
CA ILE A 317 23.04 8.19 -19.45
C ILE A 317 22.32 7.09 -18.65
N ASP A 318 21.52 7.48 -17.65
CA ASP A 318 20.71 6.54 -16.88
C ASP A 318 19.45 6.12 -17.66
N LYS A 319 19.26 4.82 -17.84
CA LYS A 319 18.05 4.27 -18.49
C LYS A 319 16.76 4.68 -17.77
N GLN A 320 16.82 4.90 -16.45
CA GLN A 320 15.68 5.30 -15.64
C GLN A 320 15.37 6.81 -15.72
N ARG A 321 16.09 7.58 -16.52
CA ARG A 321 15.71 8.94 -16.93
C ARG A 321 14.32 8.98 -17.56
N GLN A 322 13.88 7.86 -18.16
CA GLN A 322 12.53 7.69 -18.71
C GLN A 322 11.44 8.11 -17.73
N ALA A 323 11.58 7.84 -16.40
CA ALA A 323 10.58 8.20 -15.40
C ALA A 323 10.32 9.71 -15.33
N ALA A 324 11.38 10.54 -15.32
CA ALA A 324 11.23 11.99 -15.32
C ALA A 324 10.73 12.51 -16.68
N ASN A 325 11.21 11.94 -17.80
CA ASN A 325 10.76 12.33 -19.13
C ASN A 325 9.27 12.09 -19.35
N ILE A 326 8.73 10.95 -18.89
CA ILE A 326 7.30 10.67 -19.02
C ILE A 326 6.45 11.58 -18.10
N MET A 327 6.93 11.81 -16.87
CA MET A 327 6.26 12.74 -15.95
C MET A 327 6.26 14.16 -16.49
N GLU A 328 7.33 14.62 -17.13
CA GLU A 328 7.42 15.93 -17.77
C GLU A 328 6.36 16.09 -18.88
N ARG A 329 6.17 15.06 -19.74
CA ARG A 329 5.12 15.06 -20.76
C ARG A 329 3.72 15.21 -20.13
N HIS A 330 3.43 14.46 -19.07
CA HIS A 330 2.14 14.52 -18.39
C HIS A 330 1.94 15.85 -17.64
N LEU A 331 2.97 16.37 -17.00
CA LEU A 331 2.91 17.68 -16.35
C LEU A 331 2.69 18.81 -17.36
N THR A 332 3.37 18.77 -18.50
CA THR A 332 3.16 19.74 -19.60
C THR A 332 1.73 19.71 -20.10
N ALA A 333 1.11 18.53 -20.21
CA ALA A 333 -0.31 18.41 -20.59
C ALA A 333 -1.25 19.03 -19.54
N GLU A 334 -0.85 19.08 -18.26
CA GLU A 334 -1.56 19.77 -17.17
C GLU A 334 -1.20 21.27 -17.07
N GLY A 335 -0.38 21.80 -17.99
CA GLY A 335 0.11 23.18 -17.98
C GLY A 335 1.15 23.46 -16.89
N LEU A 336 1.92 22.42 -16.48
CA LEU A 336 2.94 22.49 -15.44
C LEU A 336 4.33 22.21 -16.02
N ALA A 337 5.35 22.89 -15.49
CA ALA A 337 6.74 22.61 -15.82
C ALA A 337 7.40 21.71 -14.75
N LEU A 338 8.18 20.74 -15.18
CA LEU A 338 8.99 19.94 -14.29
C LEU A 338 10.39 20.56 -14.15
N HIS A 339 10.84 20.75 -12.92
CA HIS A 339 12.24 21.05 -12.67
C HIS A 339 13.05 19.74 -12.66
N HIS A 340 13.70 19.43 -13.80
CA HIS A 340 14.47 18.20 -13.99
C HIS A 340 15.97 18.49 -14.01
N VAL A 341 16.66 18.12 -12.93
CA VAL A 341 18.12 18.24 -12.79
C VAL A 341 18.78 17.02 -13.42
N ILE A 342 19.70 17.25 -14.36
CA ILE A 342 20.43 16.20 -15.07
C ILE A 342 21.89 16.17 -14.59
N GLY A 343 22.34 15.01 -14.16
CA GLY A 343 23.76 14.77 -13.84
C GLY A 343 24.53 14.45 -15.13
N PRO A 344 25.46 15.32 -15.60
CA PRO A 344 26.20 15.10 -16.85
C PRO A 344 27.04 13.82 -16.76
N ASP A 345 27.18 13.09 -17.86
CA ASP A 345 27.97 11.86 -18.02
C ASP A 345 27.75 10.83 -16.90
N THR A 346 26.56 10.84 -16.28
CA THR A 346 26.28 10.05 -15.09
C THR A 346 25.24 8.96 -15.37
N GLY A 347 25.56 7.73 -14.98
CA GLY A 347 24.62 6.61 -14.99
C GLY A 347 23.72 6.61 -13.75
N HIS A 348 23.38 5.40 -13.26
CA HIS A 348 22.43 5.21 -12.14
C HIS A 348 23.03 5.57 -10.76
N LYS A 349 23.35 6.84 -10.53
CA LYS A 349 23.82 7.42 -9.27
C LYS A 349 23.62 8.93 -9.27
N TYR A 350 23.76 9.58 -8.11
CA TYR A 350 23.80 11.05 -8.06
C TYR A 350 25.14 11.59 -8.58
N HIS A 351 25.06 12.60 -9.44
CA HIS A 351 26.20 13.46 -9.76
C HIS A 351 26.39 14.46 -8.60
N PRO A 352 27.62 14.71 -8.11
CA PRO A 352 27.83 15.54 -6.93
C PRO A 352 27.25 16.95 -7.03
N ALA A 353 27.48 17.67 -8.12
CA ALA A 353 26.95 19.03 -8.32
C ALA A 353 25.42 19.03 -8.44
N ALA A 354 24.83 18.07 -9.18
CA ALA A 354 23.37 17.94 -9.30
C ALA A 354 22.73 17.61 -7.95
N LYS A 355 23.39 16.80 -7.11
CA LYS A 355 22.93 16.49 -5.77
C LYS A 355 22.87 17.74 -4.88
N ALA A 356 23.90 18.61 -4.96
CA ALA A 356 23.92 19.88 -4.25
C ALA A 356 22.80 20.81 -4.73
N GLU A 357 22.60 20.94 -6.05
CA GLU A 357 21.51 21.73 -6.61
C GLU A 357 20.12 21.27 -6.15
N ILE A 358 19.87 19.95 -6.14
CA ILE A 358 18.60 19.39 -5.65
C ILE A 358 18.41 19.76 -4.16
N ASP A 359 19.47 19.63 -3.36
CA ASP A 359 19.40 19.92 -1.94
C ASP A 359 19.12 21.42 -1.68
N ASP A 360 19.81 22.31 -2.38
CA ASP A 360 19.58 23.76 -2.29
C ASP A 360 18.15 24.14 -2.66
N ARG A 361 17.60 23.58 -3.76
CA ARG A 361 16.23 23.86 -4.19
C ARG A 361 15.21 23.37 -3.17
N VAL A 362 15.34 22.14 -2.67
CA VAL A 362 14.45 21.59 -1.66
C VAL A 362 14.59 22.38 -0.35
N ASN A 363 15.79 22.77 0.05
CA ASN A 363 16.05 23.59 1.22
C ASN A 363 15.36 24.96 1.12
N ALA A 364 15.45 25.63 -0.03
CA ALA A 364 14.81 26.93 -0.25
C ALA A 364 13.28 26.87 -0.13
N VAL A 365 12.66 25.80 -0.65
CA VAL A 365 11.21 25.58 -0.55
C VAL A 365 10.82 25.21 0.88
N ALA A 366 11.54 24.28 1.52
CA ALA A 366 11.26 23.84 2.87
C ALA A 366 11.45 24.94 3.92
N ALA A 367 12.35 25.92 3.67
CA ALA A 367 12.51 27.07 4.53
C ALA A 367 11.24 27.93 4.61
N LYS A 368 10.53 28.08 3.48
CA LYS A 368 9.26 28.82 3.41
C LYS A 368 8.09 28.04 4.03
N GLY A 369 8.16 26.70 3.97
CA GLY A 369 7.06 25.82 4.36
C GLY A 369 5.94 25.78 3.33
N ARG A 370 5.06 24.79 3.48
CA ARG A 370 3.86 24.59 2.66
C ARG A 370 2.74 25.55 3.13
N ASN A 371 2.01 26.14 2.18
CA ASN A 371 0.74 26.80 2.51
C ASN A 371 -0.36 25.74 2.68
N PRO A 372 -0.92 25.53 3.87
CA PRO A 372 -1.98 24.53 4.08
C PRO A 372 -3.33 24.89 3.45
N VAL A 373 -3.56 26.19 3.13
CA VAL A 373 -4.78 26.68 2.49
C VAL A 373 -4.39 27.59 1.32
N PRO A 374 -3.87 27.03 0.21
CA PRO A 374 -3.54 27.82 -0.97
C PRO A 374 -4.80 28.38 -1.62
N ALA A 375 -4.67 29.53 -2.32
CA ALA A 375 -5.79 30.20 -2.97
C ALA A 375 -6.41 29.38 -4.12
N GLU A 376 -5.64 28.50 -4.75
CA GLU A 376 -6.11 27.56 -5.77
C GLU A 376 -5.62 26.15 -5.43
N VAL A 377 -6.51 25.16 -5.55
CA VAL A 377 -6.22 23.72 -5.43
C VAL A 377 -6.65 23.02 -6.70
N ARG A 378 -5.82 22.13 -7.19
CA ARG A 378 -6.17 21.17 -8.25
C ARG A 378 -6.05 19.77 -7.71
N LEU A 379 -7.10 18.96 -7.93
CA LEU A 379 -7.13 17.55 -7.57
C LEU A 379 -7.46 16.73 -8.81
N VAL A 380 -6.67 15.71 -9.10
CA VAL A 380 -6.95 14.66 -10.07
C VAL A 380 -6.91 13.32 -9.35
N THR A 381 -7.96 12.51 -9.51
CA THR A 381 -7.99 11.16 -8.96
C THR A 381 -8.72 10.19 -9.89
N GLN A 382 -8.46 8.89 -9.72
CA GLN A 382 -9.14 7.79 -10.44
C GLN A 382 -9.95 6.92 -9.47
N THR A 383 -9.76 7.12 -8.17
CA THR A 383 -10.36 6.31 -7.11
C THR A 383 -10.48 7.12 -5.83
N LEU A 384 -11.44 6.78 -4.99
CA LEU A 384 -11.64 7.45 -3.70
C LEU A 384 -10.55 7.13 -2.65
N ARG A 385 -9.57 6.28 -2.98
CA ARG A 385 -8.40 6.06 -2.13
C ARG A 385 -7.50 7.30 -2.05
N TYR A 386 -7.29 7.99 -3.16
CA TYR A 386 -6.44 9.19 -3.26
C TYR A 386 -7.31 10.41 -3.57
N ASN A 387 -8.21 10.70 -2.67
CA ASN A 387 -9.35 11.57 -2.89
C ASN A 387 -9.18 13.00 -2.36
N ARG A 388 -7.97 13.37 -1.86
CA ARG A 388 -7.77 14.65 -1.18
C ARG A 388 -6.53 15.40 -1.66
N GLN A 389 -6.69 16.71 -1.83
CA GLN A 389 -5.60 17.66 -2.07
C GLN A 389 -5.86 18.97 -1.32
N GLY A 390 -4.98 19.34 -0.39
CA GLY A 390 -5.15 20.53 0.44
C GLY A 390 -6.52 20.56 1.13
N TRP A 391 -7.31 21.61 0.85
CA TRP A 391 -8.65 21.79 1.43
C TRP A 391 -9.80 21.23 0.57
N VAL A 392 -9.49 20.48 -0.49
CA VAL A 392 -10.46 19.82 -1.38
C VAL A 392 -10.43 18.31 -1.16
N GLN A 393 -11.61 17.70 -1.00
CA GLN A 393 -11.77 16.25 -0.89
C GLN A 393 -12.97 15.77 -1.71
N VAL A 394 -12.79 14.74 -2.52
CA VAL A 394 -13.82 14.06 -3.29
C VAL A 394 -14.31 12.84 -2.53
N ASP A 395 -15.59 12.81 -2.15
CA ASP A 395 -16.21 11.72 -1.41
C ASP A 395 -17.11 10.81 -2.28
N GLY A 396 -17.26 11.14 -3.55
CA GLY A 396 -17.96 10.32 -4.51
C GLY A 396 -17.61 10.67 -5.94
N LEU A 397 -17.45 9.63 -6.75
CA LEU A 397 -17.27 9.72 -8.20
C LEU A 397 -18.60 9.44 -8.90
N GLU A 398 -18.73 9.88 -10.14
CA GLU A 398 -19.82 9.41 -11.03
C GLU A 398 -19.45 8.04 -11.63
N THR A 399 -18.17 7.85 -11.94
CA THR A 399 -17.63 6.58 -12.46
C THR A 399 -16.21 6.38 -11.94
N HIS A 400 -15.96 5.29 -11.17
CA HIS A 400 -14.61 4.88 -10.77
C HIS A 400 -13.73 4.54 -11.98
N TRP A 401 -12.44 4.68 -11.78
CA TRP A 401 -11.39 4.40 -12.76
C TRP A 401 -11.38 5.32 -13.99
N LYS A 402 -12.35 6.26 -14.09
CA LYS A 402 -12.24 7.41 -14.97
C LYS A 402 -11.62 8.59 -14.21
N PRO A 403 -10.81 9.44 -14.86
CA PRO A 403 -10.26 10.61 -14.20
C PRO A 403 -11.38 11.49 -13.64
N ALA A 404 -11.27 11.83 -12.35
CA ALA A 404 -12.09 12.86 -11.73
C ALA A 404 -11.21 14.08 -11.45
N ARG A 405 -11.73 15.27 -11.69
CA ARG A 405 -11.00 16.53 -11.60
C ARG A 405 -11.75 17.53 -10.76
N VAL A 406 -11.02 18.25 -9.92
CA VAL A 406 -11.53 19.42 -9.20
C VAL A 406 -10.53 20.56 -9.32
N LYS A 407 -11.00 21.73 -9.73
CA LYS A 407 -10.26 22.98 -9.62
C LYS A 407 -11.05 23.92 -8.72
N ALA A 408 -10.51 24.23 -7.55
CA ALA A 408 -11.17 25.07 -6.56
C ALA A 408 -10.33 26.32 -6.26
N ARG A 409 -10.97 27.50 -6.22
CA ARG A 409 -10.32 28.80 -6.04
C ARG A 409 -11.04 29.65 -5.00
N LEU A 410 -10.26 30.28 -4.14
CA LEU A 410 -10.69 31.36 -3.27
C LEU A 410 -10.61 32.66 -4.08
N THR A 411 -11.74 33.18 -4.56
CA THR A 411 -11.78 34.40 -5.41
C THR A 411 -11.95 35.66 -4.58
N SER A 412 -12.48 35.54 -3.37
CA SER A 412 -12.53 36.61 -2.37
C SER A 412 -12.71 36.06 -0.97
N GLU A 413 -12.68 36.90 0.06
CA GLU A 413 -13.00 36.51 1.44
C GLU A 413 -14.44 35.98 1.65
N LYS A 414 -15.29 36.01 0.63
CA LYS A 414 -16.70 35.60 0.68
C LYS A 414 -17.06 34.58 -0.39
N ARG A 415 -16.15 34.24 -1.30
CA ARG A 415 -16.49 33.45 -2.48
C ARG A 415 -15.45 32.39 -2.81
N VAL A 416 -15.95 31.18 -3.04
CA VAL A 416 -15.20 30.01 -3.54
C VAL A 416 -15.78 29.60 -4.88
N GLU A 417 -14.94 29.38 -5.87
CA GLU A 417 -15.34 28.87 -7.19
C GLU A 417 -14.73 27.50 -7.42
N VAL A 418 -15.54 26.57 -7.91
CA VAL A 418 -15.16 25.18 -8.12
C VAL A 418 -15.63 24.72 -9.50
N ALA A 419 -14.74 24.12 -10.26
CA ALA A 419 -15.08 23.37 -11.46
C ALA A 419 -14.78 21.90 -11.21
N THR A 420 -15.70 21.01 -11.61
CA THR A 420 -15.58 19.56 -11.41
C THR A 420 -15.81 18.78 -12.70
N ASP A 421 -15.25 17.58 -12.76
CA ASP A 421 -15.50 16.58 -13.79
C ASP A 421 -15.50 15.21 -13.13
N ASN A 422 -16.52 14.36 -13.38
CA ASN A 422 -16.67 13.02 -12.82
C ASN A 422 -16.76 13.00 -11.27
N VAL A 423 -17.37 14.02 -10.66
CA VAL A 423 -17.50 14.14 -9.19
C VAL A 423 -18.97 14.22 -8.79
N SER A 424 -19.39 13.33 -7.88
CA SER A 424 -20.76 13.30 -7.35
C SER A 424 -20.89 13.80 -5.90
N ARG A 425 -19.80 13.80 -5.11
CA ARG A 425 -19.78 14.33 -3.74
C ARG A 425 -18.46 15.03 -3.47
N LEU A 426 -18.55 16.23 -2.93
CA LEU A 426 -17.41 17.12 -2.68
C LEU A 426 -17.42 17.63 -1.23
N VAL A 427 -16.27 17.66 -0.60
CA VAL A 427 -16.03 18.31 0.70
C VAL A 427 -14.97 19.39 0.52
N LEU A 428 -15.26 20.58 1.00
CA LEU A 428 -14.30 21.67 1.14
C LEU A 428 -14.04 21.86 2.64
N SER A 429 -12.78 21.68 3.08
CA SER A 429 -12.45 21.66 4.52
C SER A 429 -11.15 22.40 4.80
N MET A 430 -11.22 23.44 5.65
CA MET A 430 -10.07 24.23 6.07
C MET A 430 -9.90 24.11 7.59
N PRO A 431 -8.67 23.84 8.09
CA PRO A 431 -8.44 23.58 9.51
C PRO A 431 -8.58 24.84 10.38
N SER A 432 -8.68 24.63 11.70
CA SER A 432 -8.78 25.70 12.70
C SER A 432 -7.67 26.73 12.58
N GLY A 433 -8.01 27.99 12.68
CA GLY A 433 -7.10 29.12 12.58
C GLY A 433 -6.69 29.51 11.16
N LEU A 434 -7.01 28.71 10.14
CA LEU A 434 -6.43 28.87 8.81
C LEU A 434 -7.44 29.25 7.71
N CYS A 435 -8.74 29.26 7.99
CA CYS A 435 -9.74 29.64 6.98
C CYS A 435 -9.64 31.13 6.66
N PRO A 436 -9.32 31.54 5.41
CA PRO A 436 -9.18 32.94 5.04
C PRO A 436 -10.51 33.63 4.73
N LEU A 437 -11.61 32.88 4.69
CA LEU A 437 -12.95 33.43 4.46
C LEU A 437 -13.42 34.30 5.63
N ARG A 438 -14.34 35.23 5.35
CA ARG A 438 -14.82 36.22 6.33
C ARG A 438 -15.44 35.54 7.56
N PRO A 439 -14.99 35.86 8.78
CA PRO A 439 -15.50 35.26 10.01
C PRO A 439 -17.02 35.45 10.18
N ASN A 440 -17.66 34.47 10.81
CA ASN A 440 -19.08 34.50 11.16
C ASN A 440 -20.05 34.67 9.96
N GLY A 441 -19.57 34.48 8.73
CA GLY A 441 -20.37 34.54 7.50
C GLY A 441 -20.62 33.16 6.90
N ASN A 442 -21.53 33.12 5.95
CA ASN A 442 -21.74 32.00 5.05
C ASN A 442 -21.14 32.40 3.70
N PRO A 443 -20.08 31.75 3.23
CA PRO A 443 -19.51 32.09 1.93
C PRO A 443 -20.41 31.62 0.79
N THR A 444 -20.39 32.34 -0.33
CA THR A 444 -20.93 31.84 -1.59
C THR A 444 -19.98 30.83 -2.19
N VAL A 445 -20.49 29.65 -2.55
CA VAL A 445 -19.75 28.60 -3.26
C VAL A 445 -20.40 28.37 -4.61
N VAL A 446 -19.67 28.60 -5.68
CA VAL A 446 -20.14 28.34 -7.05
C VAL A 446 -19.49 27.05 -7.53
N ILE A 447 -20.30 26.05 -7.87
CA ILE A 447 -19.81 24.76 -8.39
C ILE A 447 -20.47 24.55 -9.76
N ASP A 448 -19.64 24.48 -10.82
CA ASP A 448 -20.07 24.25 -12.20
C ASP A 448 -21.24 25.19 -12.65
N GLY A 449 -21.24 26.42 -12.13
CA GLY A 449 -22.25 27.44 -12.40
C GLY A 449 -23.43 27.47 -11.40
N ASP A 450 -23.60 26.46 -10.55
CA ASP A 450 -24.60 26.49 -9.47
C ASP A 450 -24.10 27.36 -8.30
N GLU A 451 -24.79 28.43 -7.99
CA GLU A 451 -24.48 29.30 -6.86
C GLU A 451 -25.14 28.80 -5.58
N LEU A 452 -24.35 28.49 -4.57
CA LEU A 452 -24.77 27.84 -3.34
C LEU A 452 -24.32 28.65 -2.11
N THR A 453 -25.08 28.54 -1.03
CA THR A 453 -24.68 29.07 0.26
C THR A 453 -23.85 28.00 1.01
N GLY A 454 -22.58 28.27 1.25
CA GLY A 454 -21.71 27.41 2.05
C GLY A 454 -22.08 27.38 3.52
N ALA A 455 -21.56 26.42 4.24
CA ALA A 455 -21.71 26.35 5.69
C ALA A 455 -21.08 27.58 6.38
N ARG A 456 -21.58 27.95 7.55
CA ARG A 456 -21.03 29.06 8.34
C ARG A 456 -19.60 28.75 8.79
N ILE A 457 -18.70 29.73 8.68
CA ILE A 457 -17.35 29.64 9.22
C ILE A 457 -17.45 29.59 10.75
N ARG A 458 -16.76 28.61 11.36
CA ARG A 458 -16.77 28.40 12.82
C ARG A 458 -15.93 29.49 13.54
N THR A 459 -16.17 29.66 14.83
CA THR A 459 -15.48 30.67 15.66
C THR A 459 -13.99 30.42 15.80
N ASP A 460 -13.56 29.14 15.73
CA ASP A 460 -12.16 28.74 15.73
C ASP A 460 -11.46 28.92 14.38
N ARG A 461 -12.12 29.57 13.42
CA ARG A 461 -11.61 29.78 12.07
C ARG A 461 -11.40 28.49 11.29
N SER A 462 -12.11 27.40 11.63
CA SER A 462 -12.26 26.26 10.74
C SER A 462 -13.49 26.43 9.85
N TRP A 463 -13.46 25.74 8.71
CA TRP A 463 -14.60 25.71 7.78
C TRP A 463 -14.72 24.35 7.15
N GLU A 464 -15.95 23.85 7.03
CA GLU A 464 -16.27 22.61 6.34
C GLU A 464 -17.64 22.74 5.66
N ALA A 465 -17.69 22.43 4.38
CA ALA A 465 -18.92 22.45 3.59
C ALA A 465 -18.99 21.21 2.69
N LEU A 466 -20.17 20.58 2.65
CA LEU A 466 -20.43 19.36 1.92
C LEU A 466 -21.42 19.61 0.78
N PHE A 467 -21.12 19.05 -0.38
CA PHE A 467 -21.91 19.24 -1.59
C PHE A 467 -22.17 17.90 -2.30
N VAL A 468 -23.36 17.78 -2.88
CA VAL A 468 -23.78 16.60 -3.64
C VAL A 468 -24.28 17.05 -5.01
N ASN A 469 -23.78 16.41 -6.06
CA ASN A 469 -24.36 16.51 -7.39
C ASN A 469 -25.53 15.52 -7.50
N ALA A 470 -26.70 16.02 -7.77
CA ALA A 470 -27.90 15.22 -7.97
C ALA A 470 -28.52 15.60 -9.33
N LEU A 471 -28.41 14.70 -10.31
CA LEU A 471 -28.93 14.88 -11.66
C LEU A 471 -28.39 16.14 -12.37
N GLY A 472 -27.09 16.36 -12.24
CA GLY A 472 -26.41 17.50 -12.85
C GLY A 472 -26.58 18.84 -12.11
N ARG A 473 -27.16 18.84 -10.91
CA ARG A 473 -27.32 20.04 -10.07
C ARG A 473 -26.66 19.86 -8.73
N TRP A 474 -25.82 20.81 -8.34
CA TRP A 474 -25.17 20.81 -7.04
C TRP A 474 -26.08 21.33 -5.93
N ARG A 475 -25.96 20.75 -4.75
CA ARG A 475 -26.68 21.16 -3.53
C ARG A 475 -25.76 21.11 -2.33
N ALA A 476 -25.82 22.10 -1.46
CA ALA A 476 -25.18 22.07 -0.16
C ALA A 476 -25.97 21.16 0.79
N VAL A 477 -25.26 20.34 1.56
CA VAL A 477 -25.87 19.39 2.53
C VAL A 477 -25.16 19.45 3.88
N GLY A 478 -25.88 19.18 4.96
CA GLY A 478 -25.27 19.10 6.31
C GLY A 478 -24.53 17.79 6.57
N ARG A 479 -24.88 16.74 5.84
CA ARG A 479 -24.24 15.40 5.89
C ARG A 479 -24.55 14.64 4.61
N PHE A 480 -23.66 13.74 4.21
CA PHE A 480 -23.99 12.79 3.15
C PHE A 480 -25.00 11.75 3.66
N LYS A 481 -26.04 11.54 2.89
CA LYS A 481 -27.02 10.46 3.08
C LYS A 481 -26.89 9.49 1.92
N PHE A 482 -26.82 8.20 2.22
CA PHE A 482 -26.74 7.15 1.23
C PHE A 482 -28.05 6.36 1.23
N ALA A 483 -28.71 6.28 0.08
CA ALA A 483 -29.86 5.40 -0.13
C ALA A 483 -29.32 4.01 -0.53
N GLY A 484 -28.93 3.20 0.44
CA GLY A 484 -28.29 1.90 0.23
C GLY A 484 -26.77 1.96 0.20
N LEU A 485 -26.14 0.95 -0.39
CA LEU A 485 -24.71 0.86 -0.52
C LEU A 485 -24.17 1.88 -1.54
N ALA A 486 -23.01 2.44 -1.24
CA ALA A 486 -22.30 3.34 -2.14
C ALA A 486 -20.80 3.22 -1.94
N LYS A 487 -20.04 3.32 -3.03
CA LYS A 487 -18.59 3.50 -2.96
C LYS A 487 -18.28 4.83 -2.28
N ARG A 488 -17.34 4.80 -1.34
CA ARG A 488 -16.91 5.96 -0.53
C ARG A 488 -15.46 5.77 -0.09
N PRO A 489 -14.76 6.81 0.38
CA PRO A 489 -13.40 6.66 0.90
C PRO A 489 -13.31 5.54 1.95
N GLY A 490 -12.38 4.61 1.73
CA GLY A 490 -12.20 3.40 2.55
C GLY A 490 -13.16 2.25 2.24
N LEU A 491 -14.08 2.41 1.28
CA LEU A 491 -14.98 1.37 0.76
C LEU A 491 -15.21 1.58 -0.74
N GLN A 492 -14.16 1.47 -1.57
CA GLN A 492 -14.19 1.74 -3.01
C GLN A 492 -13.74 0.57 -3.89
N GLY A 493 -13.10 -0.46 -3.30
CA GLY A 493 -12.42 -1.53 -4.05
C GLY A 493 -11.05 -1.07 -4.60
N PRO A 494 -10.32 -1.92 -5.30
CA PRO A 494 -10.59 -3.32 -5.66
C PRO A 494 -10.30 -4.29 -4.49
N ILE A 495 -10.22 -5.61 -4.76
CA ILE A 495 -9.96 -6.65 -3.74
C ILE A 495 -8.82 -6.26 -2.80
N ASP A 496 -7.72 -5.75 -3.33
CA ASP A 496 -6.55 -5.35 -2.54
C ASP A 496 -6.82 -4.22 -1.53
N ASP A 497 -7.88 -3.42 -1.72
CA ASP A 497 -8.22 -2.34 -0.79
C ASP A 497 -8.58 -2.85 0.61
N ALA A 498 -9.04 -4.10 0.73
CA ALA A 498 -9.33 -4.71 2.02
C ALA A 498 -8.08 -4.93 2.90
N PHE A 499 -6.90 -5.03 2.29
CA PHE A 499 -5.63 -5.35 2.98
C PHE A 499 -4.81 -4.13 3.39
N ILE A 500 -5.28 -2.93 3.11
CA ILE A 500 -4.64 -1.66 3.50
C ILE A 500 -5.23 -1.03 4.76
N ASN A 501 -6.16 -1.72 5.38
CA ASN A 501 -6.67 -1.50 6.72
C ASN A 501 -6.58 -2.81 7.50
N ARG A 502 -6.90 -2.79 8.80
CA ARG A 502 -6.89 -3.99 9.62
C ARG A 502 -7.75 -5.08 9.00
N PHE A 503 -7.18 -6.26 8.79
CA PHE A 503 -7.85 -7.41 8.21
C PHE A 503 -7.62 -8.69 9.01
N LEU A 504 -8.53 -9.64 8.88
CA LEU A 504 -8.51 -10.94 9.54
C LEU A 504 -8.82 -12.04 8.53
N MET A 505 -7.89 -12.99 8.35
CA MET A 505 -8.11 -14.21 7.56
C MET A 505 -9.00 -15.17 8.34
N VAL A 506 -10.12 -15.56 7.75
CA VAL A 506 -11.12 -16.45 8.39
C VAL A 506 -11.07 -17.80 7.73
N ARG A 507 -10.59 -18.80 8.46
CA ARG A 507 -10.39 -20.17 8.00
C ARG A 507 -11.70 -20.97 8.13
N PRO A 508 -12.10 -21.75 7.10
CA PRO A 508 -13.26 -22.63 7.21
C PRO A 508 -12.98 -23.81 8.15
N THR A 509 -14.01 -24.27 8.88
CA THR A 509 -13.94 -25.45 9.75
C THR A 509 -14.89 -26.57 9.35
N GLY A 510 -15.90 -26.29 8.49
CA GLY A 510 -16.85 -27.26 7.98
C GLY A 510 -16.35 -28.01 6.74
N PRO A 511 -17.11 -29.03 6.28
CA PRO A 511 -16.82 -29.74 5.04
C PRO A 511 -17.11 -28.84 3.83
N ALA A 512 -16.22 -28.83 2.83
CA ALA A 512 -16.43 -28.07 1.61
C ALA A 512 -17.43 -28.74 0.66
N LEU A 513 -18.05 -27.95 -0.23
CA LEU A 513 -18.98 -28.42 -1.28
C LEU A 513 -18.38 -29.49 -2.19
N SER A 514 -17.06 -29.49 -2.38
CA SER A 514 -16.38 -30.55 -3.13
C SER A 514 -14.95 -30.78 -2.62
N PRO A 515 -14.38 -31.98 -2.84
CA PRO A 515 -12.98 -32.25 -2.49
C PRO A 515 -11.98 -31.34 -3.24
N MET A 516 -12.35 -30.81 -4.41
CA MET A 516 -11.53 -29.86 -5.17
C MET A 516 -11.55 -28.49 -4.48
N ALA A 517 -12.73 -28.01 -4.07
CA ALA A 517 -12.90 -26.74 -3.34
C ALA A 517 -12.11 -26.76 -2.03
N ASP A 518 -12.17 -27.86 -1.28
CA ASP A 518 -11.41 -28.02 -0.03
C ASP A 518 -9.90 -27.87 -0.25
N LYS A 519 -9.34 -28.69 -1.16
CA LYS A 519 -7.91 -28.67 -1.48
C LYS A 519 -7.45 -27.30 -2.02
N TRP A 520 -8.26 -26.70 -2.91
CA TRP A 520 -7.96 -25.41 -3.51
C TRP A 520 -7.97 -24.30 -2.45
N THR A 521 -8.98 -24.24 -1.61
CA THR A 521 -9.11 -23.27 -0.51
C THR A 521 -7.93 -23.37 0.46
N ALA A 522 -7.61 -24.58 0.91
CA ALA A 522 -6.47 -24.79 1.81
C ALA A 522 -5.15 -24.34 1.19
N ALA A 523 -4.94 -24.64 -0.10
CA ALA A 523 -3.73 -24.22 -0.82
C ALA A 523 -3.65 -22.70 -0.99
N GLN A 524 -4.75 -22.03 -1.35
CA GLN A 524 -4.77 -20.59 -1.57
C GLN A 524 -4.65 -19.81 -0.26
N LEU A 525 -5.33 -20.22 0.81
CA LEU A 525 -5.16 -19.64 2.14
C LEU A 525 -3.70 -19.78 2.62
N GLY A 526 -3.14 -20.99 2.53
CA GLY A 526 -1.75 -21.22 2.90
C GLY A 526 -0.77 -20.33 2.12
N GLN A 527 -1.04 -20.13 0.83
CA GLN A 527 -0.25 -19.24 -0.01
C GLN A 527 -0.40 -17.78 0.41
N ALA A 528 -1.63 -17.29 0.65
CA ALA A 528 -1.88 -15.91 1.07
C ALA A 528 -1.20 -15.58 2.40
N LEU A 529 -1.25 -16.51 3.37
CA LEU A 529 -0.55 -16.37 4.65
C LEU A 529 0.96 -16.28 4.47
N SER A 530 1.54 -17.20 3.69
CA SER A 530 2.97 -17.24 3.39
C SER A 530 3.44 -15.99 2.65
N ASP A 531 2.65 -15.52 1.68
CA ASP A 531 3.00 -14.34 0.88
C ASP A 531 2.98 -13.05 1.72
N TRP A 532 2.00 -12.88 2.59
CA TRP A 532 1.98 -11.73 3.51
C TRP A 532 3.20 -11.74 4.42
N GLU A 533 3.51 -12.91 4.99
CA GLU A 533 4.64 -13.07 5.89
C GLU A 533 5.97 -12.76 5.18
N LEU A 534 6.19 -13.26 3.99
CA LEU A 534 7.44 -13.08 3.27
C LEU A 534 7.59 -11.69 2.64
N GLN A 535 6.53 -11.17 1.99
CA GLN A 535 6.61 -9.92 1.24
C GLN A 535 6.42 -8.67 2.10
N PHE A 536 5.52 -8.75 3.11
CA PHE A 536 5.19 -7.60 3.94
C PHE A 536 5.69 -7.72 5.37
N ARG A 537 6.49 -8.74 5.62
CA ARG A 537 7.27 -8.87 6.86
C ARG A 537 6.40 -8.84 8.12
N ALA A 538 5.25 -9.51 8.07
CA ALA A 538 4.28 -9.58 9.15
C ALA A 538 3.55 -10.93 9.15
N LYS A 539 3.24 -11.45 10.33
CA LYS A 539 2.35 -12.61 10.47
C LYS A 539 0.90 -12.11 10.35
N PRO A 540 0.12 -12.58 9.37
CA PRO A 540 -1.27 -12.15 9.26
C PRO A 540 -2.11 -12.68 10.44
N LEU A 541 -3.16 -11.93 10.80
CA LEU A 541 -4.14 -12.35 11.79
C LEU A 541 -5.01 -13.46 11.18
N VAL A 542 -5.23 -14.55 11.91
CA VAL A 542 -6.02 -15.71 11.46
C VAL A 542 -6.91 -16.19 12.60
N LYS A 543 -8.18 -16.47 12.31
CA LYS A 543 -9.11 -17.16 13.21
C LYS A 543 -9.93 -18.21 12.43
N ASP A 544 -10.45 -19.17 13.14
CA ASP A 544 -11.45 -20.08 12.59
C ASP A 544 -12.81 -19.35 12.48
N ASP A 545 -13.64 -19.75 11.54
CA ASP A 545 -14.93 -19.12 11.26
C ASP A 545 -15.91 -19.17 12.45
N ASN A 546 -15.78 -20.20 13.30
CA ASN A 546 -16.57 -20.35 14.53
C ASN A 546 -16.07 -19.47 15.69
N ASP A 547 -14.85 -18.90 15.60
CA ASP A 547 -14.24 -18.06 16.63
C ASP A 547 -14.39 -16.55 16.34
N ILE A 548 -15.13 -16.18 15.29
CA ILE A 548 -15.36 -14.80 14.90
C ILE A 548 -16.29 -14.10 15.89
N THR A 549 -15.80 -13.04 16.50
CA THR A 549 -16.52 -12.22 17.48
C THR A 549 -17.08 -10.94 16.88
N ASP A 550 -18.02 -10.29 17.59
CA ASP A 550 -18.54 -8.97 17.21
C ASP A 550 -17.43 -7.90 17.18
N ALA A 551 -16.40 -8.03 18.03
CA ALA A 551 -15.23 -7.16 18.00
C ALA A 551 -14.43 -7.34 16.69
N ASP A 552 -14.23 -8.55 16.21
CA ASP A 552 -13.58 -8.81 14.93
C ASP A 552 -14.37 -8.19 13.76
N ILE A 553 -15.69 -8.33 13.77
CA ILE A 553 -16.59 -7.72 12.78
C ILE A 553 -16.54 -6.19 12.84
N ALA A 554 -16.39 -5.61 14.03
CA ALA A 554 -16.30 -4.16 14.20
C ALA A 554 -14.97 -3.60 13.69
N ASP A 555 -13.86 -4.29 13.96
CA ASP A 555 -12.52 -3.74 13.81
C ASP A 555 -11.80 -4.17 12.52
N CYS A 556 -12.15 -5.33 11.94
CA CYS A 556 -11.43 -5.92 10.82
C CYS A 556 -12.24 -5.97 9.53
N ASN A 557 -11.55 -5.87 8.40
CA ASN A 557 -12.03 -6.42 7.15
C ASN A 557 -11.88 -7.95 7.23
N LEU A 558 -12.94 -8.70 6.92
CA LEU A 558 -12.93 -10.16 7.02
C LEU A 558 -12.60 -10.79 5.67
N ILE A 559 -11.56 -11.61 5.62
CA ILE A 559 -11.13 -12.33 4.43
C ILE A 559 -11.58 -13.78 4.59
N LEU A 560 -12.71 -14.10 4.01
CA LEU A 560 -13.46 -15.35 4.21
C LEU A 560 -13.01 -16.39 3.18
N TRP A 561 -12.61 -17.55 3.65
CA TRP A 561 -12.15 -18.65 2.81
C TRP A 561 -13.12 -19.82 2.85
N GLY A 562 -13.31 -20.51 1.71
CA GLY A 562 -14.22 -21.64 1.59
C GLY A 562 -15.51 -21.30 0.84
N ASP A 563 -16.56 -21.98 1.19
CA ASP A 563 -17.91 -21.88 0.62
C ASP A 563 -18.97 -21.80 1.75
N PRO A 564 -20.25 -21.59 1.43
CA PRO A 564 -21.30 -21.46 2.45
C PRO A 564 -21.49 -22.70 3.34
N GLN A 565 -21.06 -23.88 2.91
CA GLN A 565 -21.12 -25.09 3.71
C GLN A 565 -19.93 -25.21 4.67
N SER A 566 -18.74 -24.82 4.20
CA SER A 566 -17.50 -24.96 4.96
C SER A 566 -17.21 -23.80 5.92
N ASN A 567 -17.79 -22.62 5.68
CA ASN A 567 -17.53 -21.42 6.48
C ASN A 567 -18.83 -20.79 6.99
N SER A 568 -19.04 -20.87 8.30
CA SER A 568 -20.24 -20.36 8.98
C SER A 568 -20.43 -18.84 8.80
N THR A 569 -19.35 -18.07 8.67
CA THR A 569 -19.44 -16.62 8.42
C THR A 569 -19.89 -16.34 6.97
N ILE A 570 -19.44 -17.11 5.97
CA ILE A 570 -19.97 -17.02 4.61
C ILE A 570 -21.46 -17.35 4.60
N ALA A 571 -21.86 -18.45 5.26
CA ALA A 571 -23.27 -18.85 5.36
C ALA A 571 -24.18 -17.73 5.91
N ARG A 572 -23.69 -16.93 6.87
CA ARG A 572 -24.45 -15.80 7.46
C ARG A 572 -24.69 -14.62 6.51
N VAL A 573 -23.84 -14.45 5.48
CA VAL A 573 -23.88 -13.25 4.64
C VAL A 573 -24.22 -13.52 3.18
N ILE A 574 -24.20 -14.76 2.74
CA ILE A 574 -24.28 -15.15 1.33
C ILE A 574 -25.52 -14.59 0.61
N ASP A 575 -26.70 -14.61 1.24
CA ASP A 575 -27.95 -14.12 0.65
C ASP A 575 -27.98 -12.60 0.44
N GLN A 576 -27.02 -11.87 1.01
CA GLN A 576 -26.90 -10.41 0.89
C GLN A 576 -25.80 -9.98 -0.09
N LEU A 577 -25.11 -10.93 -0.70
CA LEU A 577 -24.03 -10.66 -1.65
C LEU A 577 -24.57 -10.68 -3.09
N PRO A 578 -23.92 -9.94 -4.01
CA PRO A 578 -24.36 -9.87 -5.41
C PRO A 578 -23.90 -11.09 -6.22
N LEU A 579 -24.08 -12.28 -5.70
CA LEU A 579 -23.80 -13.55 -6.38
C LEU A 579 -24.82 -14.61 -6.03
N GLY A 580 -25.09 -15.52 -6.97
CA GLY A 580 -25.78 -16.77 -6.71
C GLY A 580 -24.77 -17.88 -6.43
N TRP A 581 -24.89 -18.58 -5.31
CA TRP A 581 -23.98 -19.69 -5.00
C TRP A 581 -24.76 -20.85 -4.35
N SER A 582 -24.91 -21.93 -5.10
CA SER A 582 -25.56 -23.16 -4.67
C SER A 582 -24.58 -24.32 -4.66
N GLU A 583 -25.02 -25.50 -4.26
CA GLU A 583 -24.21 -26.72 -4.33
C GLU A 583 -23.76 -27.08 -5.77
N THR A 584 -24.53 -26.70 -6.78
CA THR A 584 -24.27 -27.07 -8.17
C THR A 584 -23.70 -25.92 -9.00
N THR A 585 -24.12 -24.69 -8.74
CA THR A 585 -23.78 -23.55 -9.60
C THR A 585 -23.34 -22.34 -8.79
N VAL A 586 -22.36 -21.63 -9.33
CA VAL A 586 -21.96 -20.29 -8.91
C VAL A 586 -22.21 -19.32 -10.05
N GLN A 587 -22.91 -18.21 -9.74
CA GLN A 587 -23.22 -17.15 -10.71
C GLN A 587 -22.70 -15.81 -10.19
N LEU A 588 -21.96 -15.11 -11.03
CA LEU A 588 -21.44 -13.77 -10.74
C LEU A 588 -21.58 -12.90 -12.00
N GLY A 589 -22.54 -11.98 -11.96
CA GLY A 589 -23.01 -11.26 -13.14
C GLY A 589 -23.64 -12.21 -14.17
N GLN A 590 -23.11 -12.18 -15.39
CA GLN A 590 -23.56 -13.09 -16.48
C GLN A 590 -22.80 -14.43 -16.49
N ALA A 591 -21.69 -14.50 -15.76
CA ALA A 591 -20.90 -15.72 -15.71
C ALA A 591 -21.56 -16.75 -14.80
N VAL A 592 -21.83 -17.94 -15.33
CA VAL A 592 -22.36 -19.09 -14.61
C VAL A 592 -21.40 -20.25 -14.79
N ALA A 593 -21.06 -20.93 -13.71
CA ALA A 593 -20.17 -22.08 -13.71
C ALA A 593 -20.56 -23.10 -12.64
N GLU A 594 -19.98 -24.29 -12.71
CA GLU A 594 -20.18 -25.35 -11.70
C GLU A 594 -19.43 -25.01 -10.41
N SER A 595 -20.11 -25.04 -9.27
CA SER A 595 -19.52 -24.84 -7.94
C SER A 595 -18.44 -25.86 -7.59
N ALA A 596 -18.52 -27.07 -8.15
CA ALA A 596 -17.52 -28.11 -7.97
C ALA A 596 -16.14 -27.76 -8.55
N THR A 597 -16.09 -26.87 -9.56
CA THR A 597 -14.88 -26.57 -10.36
C THR A 597 -14.51 -25.10 -10.37
N HIS A 598 -15.37 -24.19 -9.87
CA HIS A 598 -15.11 -22.76 -9.87
C HIS A 598 -15.38 -22.14 -8.50
N ALA A 599 -14.54 -21.20 -8.14
CA ALA A 599 -14.66 -20.41 -6.92
C ALA A 599 -14.92 -18.93 -7.23
N PRO A 600 -15.88 -18.27 -6.56
CA PRO A 600 -16.05 -16.83 -6.65
C PRO A 600 -15.01 -16.14 -5.77
N MET A 601 -14.42 -15.06 -6.29
CA MET A 601 -13.62 -14.09 -5.54
C MET A 601 -14.32 -12.75 -5.62
N LEU A 602 -14.48 -12.05 -4.52
CA LEU A 602 -15.01 -10.69 -4.54
C LEU A 602 -14.66 -9.91 -3.28
N ILE A 603 -14.64 -8.58 -3.40
CA ILE A 603 -14.69 -7.64 -2.29
C ILE A 603 -16.07 -7.00 -2.24
N TYR A 604 -16.63 -6.87 -1.04
CA TYR A 604 -17.94 -6.26 -0.86
C TYR A 604 -18.04 -5.57 0.50
N PRO A 605 -18.87 -4.52 0.67
CA PRO A 605 -19.21 -4.02 2.00
C PRO A 605 -19.79 -5.14 2.85
N ASN A 606 -19.24 -5.35 4.04
CA ASN A 606 -19.65 -6.44 4.93
C ASN A 606 -21.12 -6.26 5.36
N PRO A 607 -22.03 -7.19 5.04
CA PRO A 607 -23.43 -7.10 5.48
C PRO A 607 -23.60 -7.01 7.00
N LEU A 608 -22.66 -7.58 7.77
CA LEU A 608 -22.66 -7.53 9.24
C LEU A 608 -22.13 -6.18 9.77
N ASN A 609 -21.34 -5.46 8.98
CA ASN A 609 -20.81 -4.13 9.30
C ASN A 609 -20.49 -3.33 8.03
N PRO A 610 -21.43 -2.52 7.51
CA PRO A 610 -21.23 -1.79 6.24
C PRO A 610 -20.14 -0.71 6.26
N LYS A 611 -19.35 -0.62 7.33
CA LYS A 611 -18.15 0.22 7.42
C LYS A 611 -16.86 -0.54 7.11
N ARG A 612 -16.94 -1.84 6.93
CA ARG A 612 -15.84 -2.76 6.67
C ARG A 612 -16.10 -3.56 5.41
N TYR A 613 -15.08 -4.23 4.93
CA TYR A 613 -15.19 -5.18 3.84
C TYR A 613 -15.36 -6.62 4.31
N ILE A 614 -15.95 -7.42 3.44
CA ILE A 614 -15.61 -8.83 3.31
C ILE A 614 -14.91 -9.05 1.98
N VAL A 615 -14.03 -10.05 1.95
CA VAL A 615 -13.43 -10.61 0.73
C VAL A 615 -13.72 -12.11 0.74
N LEU A 616 -14.17 -12.65 -0.38
CA LEU A 616 -14.34 -14.11 -0.54
C LEU A 616 -13.16 -14.69 -1.32
N ASN A 617 -12.57 -15.75 -0.81
CA ASN A 617 -11.62 -16.66 -1.47
C ASN A 617 -10.40 -16.01 -2.14
N SER A 618 -10.06 -14.79 -1.79
CA SER A 618 -8.89 -14.10 -2.32
C SER A 618 -7.98 -13.63 -1.21
N GLY A 619 -6.69 -13.89 -1.32
CA GLY A 619 -5.67 -13.09 -0.69
C GLY A 619 -5.52 -11.75 -1.41
N PHE A 620 -4.51 -10.95 -1.02
CA PHE A 620 -4.14 -9.80 -1.80
C PHE A 620 -3.65 -10.25 -3.20
N THR A 621 -3.98 -9.46 -4.21
CA THR A 621 -3.64 -9.76 -5.61
C THR A 621 -2.44 -8.97 -6.11
N PHE A 622 -1.96 -8.03 -5.31
CA PHE A 622 -0.73 -7.28 -5.53
C PHE A 622 0.41 -8.24 -5.87
N SER A 623 0.97 -8.10 -7.07
CA SER A 623 1.91 -9.09 -7.61
C SER A 623 3.10 -9.27 -6.70
N ARG A 624 3.49 -10.51 -6.49
CA ARG A 624 4.75 -10.84 -5.85
C ARG A 624 5.90 -10.11 -6.53
N PHE A 625 6.89 -9.81 -5.74
CA PHE A 625 8.16 -9.35 -6.26
C PHE A 625 8.70 -10.39 -7.26
N GLY A 626 8.70 -10.05 -8.54
CA GLY A 626 9.38 -10.81 -9.57
C GLY A 626 10.83 -10.34 -9.71
N HIS A 627 11.70 -11.22 -10.21
CA HIS A 627 13.10 -10.86 -10.48
C HIS A 627 13.26 -9.83 -11.59
N MET A 628 12.18 -9.37 -12.21
CA MET A 628 12.25 -8.41 -13.32
C MET A 628 12.18 -6.96 -12.86
N SER A 629 11.10 -6.56 -12.18
CA SER A 629 10.88 -5.15 -11.84
C SER A 629 9.80 -4.95 -10.77
N ASN A 630 10.03 -4.00 -9.84
CA ASN A 630 8.96 -3.51 -8.94
C ASN A 630 7.80 -2.82 -9.69
N ALA A 631 7.99 -2.43 -10.95
CA ALA A 631 6.92 -1.87 -11.76
C ALA A 631 5.80 -2.89 -12.05
N THR A 632 6.10 -4.19 -12.03
CA THR A 632 5.11 -5.27 -12.17
C THR A 632 4.29 -5.52 -10.90
N GLN A 633 4.67 -4.96 -9.79
CA GLN A 633 3.96 -5.05 -8.51
C GLN A 633 2.77 -4.10 -8.52
N THR A 634 1.64 -4.60 -8.96
CA THR A 634 0.34 -3.93 -9.02
C THR A 634 -0.75 -4.93 -8.68
N PRO A 635 -1.92 -4.49 -8.19
CA PRO A 635 -3.10 -5.34 -8.07
C PRO A 635 -3.44 -6.01 -9.40
N LYS A 636 -3.92 -7.25 -9.34
CA LYS A 636 -4.19 -8.09 -10.52
C LYS A 636 -5.67 -8.39 -10.74
N LEU A 637 -6.48 -8.36 -9.69
CA LEU A 637 -7.92 -8.58 -9.79
C LEU A 637 -8.70 -7.32 -9.44
N PRO A 638 -9.84 -7.09 -10.13
CA PRO A 638 -10.74 -5.98 -9.86
C PRO A 638 -11.59 -6.24 -8.61
N ASP A 639 -12.87 -5.81 -8.60
CA ASP A 639 -13.73 -6.00 -7.44
C ASP A 639 -14.24 -7.44 -7.31
N TRP A 640 -14.31 -8.19 -8.42
CA TRP A 640 -14.74 -9.58 -8.42
C TRP A 640 -14.10 -10.40 -9.57
N ALA A 641 -14.00 -11.70 -9.36
CA ALA A 641 -13.58 -12.67 -10.36
C ALA A 641 -14.22 -14.04 -10.12
N LEU A 642 -14.36 -14.83 -11.17
CA LEU A 642 -14.72 -16.25 -11.14
C LEU A 642 -13.51 -17.06 -11.59
N VAL A 643 -13.03 -17.98 -10.75
CA VAL A 643 -11.76 -18.69 -10.93
C VAL A 643 -12.00 -20.16 -11.21
N ASP A 644 -11.33 -20.71 -12.24
CA ASP A 644 -11.29 -22.14 -12.54
C ASP A 644 -10.28 -22.86 -11.63
N MET A 645 -10.77 -23.61 -10.65
CA MET A 645 -9.96 -24.35 -9.66
C MET A 645 -9.18 -25.53 -10.24
N ARG A 646 -9.46 -25.95 -11.48
CA ARG A 646 -8.73 -27.03 -12.18
C ARG A 646 -7.36 -26.56 -12.66
N ARG A 647 -7.08 -25.26 -12.63
CA ARG A 647 -5.83 -24.64 -13.06
C ARG A 647 -5.04 -24.13 -11.86
N PRO A 648 -3.70 -24.17 -11.92
CA PRO A 648 -2.90 -23.52 -10.90
C PRO A 648 -3.24 -22.03 -10.81
N TYR A 649 -3.74 -21.59 -9.66
CA TYR A 649 -4.14 -20.20 -9.51
C TYR A 649 -2.92 -19.28 -9.39
N ASN A 650 -2.95 -18.24 -10.22
CA ASN A 650 -2.10 -17.07 -10.12
C ASN A 650 -2.93 -15.85 -10.54
N ALA A 651 -3.11 -14.88 -9.69
CA ALA A 651 -3.91 -13.68 -9.99
C ALA A 651 -3.43 -12.92 -11.24
N GLY A 652 -2.15 -12.99 -11.59
CA GLY A 652 -1.59 -12.41 -12.82
C GLY A 652 -1.69 -13.31 -14.06
N ASP A 653 -2.26 -14.51 -13.96
CA ASP A 653 -2.48 -15.41 -15.09
C ASP A 653 -3.96 -15.39 -15.50
N PRO A 654 -4.30 -14.75 -16.63
CA PRO A 654 -5.70 -14.67 -17.08
C PRO A 654 -6.28 -16.04 -17.47
N THR A 655 -5.47 -17.09 -17.66
CA THR A 655 -5.97 -18.41 -18.09
C THR A 655 -6.74 -19.14 -16.99
N CYS A 656 -6.56 -18.79 -15.73
CA CYS A 656 -7.33 -19.33 -14.61
C CYS A 656 -8.56 -18.47 -14.24
N ILE A 657 -8.74 -17.31 -14.88
CA ILE A 657 -9.84 -16.38 -14.62
C ILE A 657 -10.92 -16.56 -15.69
N ALA A 658 -12.06 -17.13 -15.30
CA ALA A 658 -13.20 -17.33 -16.20
C ALA A 658 -13.95 -16.03 -16.50
N ALA A 659 -14.07 -15.15 -15.50
CA ALA A 659 -14.65 -13.81 -15.62
C ALA A 659 -14.10 -12.90 -14.51
N ALA A 660 -14.06 -11.59 -14.77
CA ALA A 660 -13.68 -10.59 -13.77
C ALA A 660 -14.25 -9.22 -14.12
N GLY A 661 -14.50 -8.38 -13.12
CA GLY A 661 -15.04 -7.04 -13.35
C GLY A 661 -15.13 -6.17 -12.10
N PHE A 662 -15.61 -4.95 -12.31
CA PHE A 662 -15.83 -3.97 -11.25
C PHE A 662 -17.32 -3.85 -10.93
N PHE A 663 -17.66 -3.57 -9.67
CA PHE A 663 -18.97 -3.07 -9.29
C PHE A 663 -19.10 -1.59 -9.65
N ASN A 664 -20.33 -1.15 -9.90
CA ASN A 664 -20.63 0.27 -10.07
C ASN A 664 -20.57 1.04 -8.73
N GLU A 665 -20.89 2.34 -8.76
CA GLU A 665 -20.84 3.24 -7.60
C GLU A 665 -21.80 2.85 -6.45
N ARG A 666 -22.71 1.91 -6.69
CA ARG A 666 -23.66 1.37 -5.72
C ARG A 666 -23.39 -0.07 -5.33
N TRP A 667 -22.20 -0.58 -5.63
CA TRP A 667 -21.81 -1.97 -5.40
C TRP A 667 -22.70 -2.98 -6.13
N GLN A 668 -23.25 -2.60 -7.28
CA GLN A 668 -24.04 -3.48 -8.13
C GLN A 668 -23.18 -3.98 -9.30
N LEU A 669 -23.47 -5.17 -9.78
CA LEU A 669 -22.93 -5.67 -11.04
C LEU A 669 -23.37 -4.75 -12.19
N PRO A 670 -22.50 -4.45 -13.15
CA PRO A 670 -22.89 -3.70 -14.34
C PRO A 670 -24.06 -4.39 -15.04
N MET A 671 -25.03 -3.59 -15.50
CA MET A 671 -26.08 -4.13 -16.36
C MET A 671 -25.46 -4.53 -17.71
N PRO A 672 -25.96 -5.57 -18.37
CA PRO A 672 -25.55 -5.88 -19.73
C PRO A 672 -25.82 -4.68 -20.64
N GLU A 673 -24.85 -4.39 -21.53
CA GLU A 673 -25.03 -3.40 -22.59
C GLU A 673 -26.04 -3.87 -23.63
#